data_81fae30747aec5e21ec1ad0a29e5f08a
#
_entry.id   81fae30747aec5e21ec1ad0a29e5f08a
#
_cell.length_a   1.000
_cell.length_b   1.000
_cell.length_c   1.000
_cell.angle_alpha   90.00
_cell.angle_beta   90.00
_cell.angle_gamma   90.00
#
_symmetry.space_group_name_H-M   'P 1'
#
loop_
_entity.id
_entity.type
_entity.pdbx_description
1 polymer ?
#
loop_
_entity_poly.entity_id
_entity_poly.type
_entity_poly.pdbx_seq_one_letter_code
_entity_poly.pdbx_strand_id
1 'polypeptide(L)'
;QPNLYTVIVRQKTGDQEEMVFSTKYGFREVTIKDKLVYVNGKRVFFKGVNTQDIHPLYGHAIDVETMLRDVILMKQANVNTVRTSHYPRQAKMYAMFDYYGLYCMDEADVECHNNQSLSNNPTWRAAYVDRTERMVLRDRNHPSVVFWSLGNESGGGDNFQATYDKVKELLPGRDAWVHYEGYNHGAKYSDFGSDMYPRIEVVKKQMNGLNDKPYFICEYAHAMGQAVGNLQEYWDLIEASTGITGGCIWDWVDQGIYDTRRIRKGLPLKDPKTGLHYYTSGYDYTKMNNGYRGFQGDFMSNGIITPGREWTAKLTEVKYVYRDVNFESFYSRVLTLKNKCAFTNLADIYNLSYEVLRNGVSVEKNQVAIPSVLPGKTCDINIPYTTAVDDKAEYVITFSLVLKKSTSWSKQGYEMAQQQFKLSAENAGGTSVADPTFVQKDHGNLPAIQEKGKLKVKDNTITGKDFSITFAEDGTLANWTYRNTQLVQPNAGPDFNGFRRIANDNVNLGATGGVAENENKEEGALTGKKMMVKAPKKQGKNVVVETAVTNGKDTHQIAYIIYPNGTVDMKVTTNNSSEETRKIGIAMQFAPGFENVEYYAKGPWSNYIDRQRGSLLGLYKTTVDGMFEEQSAPQTMGDRQGLRQLTLDNNSTKLQITTEGMVAFSLSHFDDAQFNYDVFYGGKHPYDLVRSNQIFAHFDFWQRGIGNRSCGGDSCLPQYMTPTGAHE
;
A
#
# COMPACT_ATOMS: atom_id res chain seq x y z
N GLN A 1 -21.94 -15.19 -0.08
CA GLN A 1 -22.34 -15.25 -1.50
C GLN A 1 -23.81 -14.88 -1.60
N PRO A 2 -24.22 -13.94 -2.49
CA PRO A 2 -25.62 -13.54 -2.64
C PRO A 2 -26.46 -14.68 -3.21
N ASN A 3 -27.75 -14.68 -2.84
CA ASN A 3 -28.74 -15.58 -3.44
C ASN A 3 -29.49 -14.84 -4.55
N LEU A 4 -29.25 -15.22 -5.79
CA LEU A 4 -29.91 -14.66 -6.96
C LEU A 4 -30.95 -15.64 -7.50
N TYR A 5 -32.16 -15.14 -7.73
CA TYR A 5 -33.25 -15.85 -8.38
C TYR A 5 -33.20 -15.58 -9.89
N THR A 6 -33.68 -16.52 -10.71
CA THR A 6 -33.88 -16.32 -12.13
C THR A 6 -35.32 -15.92 -12.34
N VAL A 7 -35.54 -14.71 -12.86
CA VAL A 7 -36.85 -14.25 -13.31
C VAL A 7 -36.96 -14.53 -14.79
N ILE A 8 -38.01 -15.29 -15.21
CA ILE A 8 -38.30 -15.60 -16.60
C ILE A 8 -39.58 -14.86 -16.99
N VAL A 9 -39.47 -14.03 -18.02
CA VAL A 9 -40.61 -13.32 -18.58
C VAL A 9 -40.95 -13.94 -19.96
N ARG A 10 -42.19 -14.34 -20.12
CA ARG A 10 -42.68 -14.93 -21.36
C ARG A 10 -43.79 -14.06 -21.93
N GLN A 11 -43.58 -13.55 -23.12
CA GLN A 11 -44.61 -12.84 -23.89
C GLN A 11 -45.36 -13.83 -24.77
N LYS A 12 -46.70 -13.79 -24.69
CA LYS A 12 -47.56 -14.65 -25.49
C LYS A 12 -48.64 -13.84 -26.17
N THR A 13 -48.99 -14.23 -27.39
CA THR A 13 -50.21 -13.81 -28.08
C THR A 13 -51.13 -15.03 -28.25
N GLY A 14 -52.18 -15.09 -27.44
CA GLY A 14 -52.96 -16.32 -27.27
C GLY A 14 -52.08 -17.40 -26.60
N ASP A 15 -52.04 -18.58 -27.19
CA ASP A 15 -51.22 -19.71 -26.72
C ASP A 15 -49.80 -19.72 -27.31
N GLN A 16 -49.53 -18.86 -28.28
CA GLN A 16 -48.23 -18.80 -28.95
C GLN A 16 -47.24 -17.96 -28.14
N GLU A 17 -46.08 -18.56 -27.78
CA GLU A 17 -44.98 -17.88 -27.15
C GLU A 17 -44.17 -17.11 -28.21
N GLU A 18 -44.10 -15.78 -28.08
CA GLU A 18 -43.44 -14.91 -29.04
C GLU A 18 -42.01 -14.56 -28.58
N MET A 19 -41.83 -14.39 -27.26
CA MET A 19 -40.55 -13.99 -26.69
C MET A 19 -40.39 -14.56 -25.30
N VAL A 20 -39.18 -15.01 -25.00
CA VAL A 20 -38.76 -15.38 -23.64
C VAL A 20 -37.46 -14.65 -23.32
N PHE A 21 -37.43 -13.96 -22.22
CA PHE A 21 -36.17 -13.43 -21.68
C PHE A 21 -36.07 -13.67 -20.19
N SER A 22 -34.84 -13.70 -19.70
CA SER A 22 -34.58 -13.92 -18.28
C SER A 22 -33.58 -12.91 -17.73
N THR A 23 -33.70 -12.63 -16.45
CA THR A 23 -32.75 -11.83 -15.71
C THR A 23 -32.49 -12.42 -14.31
N LYS A 24 -31.41 -12.01 -13.67
CA LYS A 24 -31.16 -12.32 -12.26
C LYS A 24 -31.74 -11.22 -11.39
N TYR A 25 -32.27 -11.63 -10.23
CA TYR A 25 -32.83 -10.71 -9.25
C TYR A 25 -32.52 -11.19 -7.85
N GLY A 26 -32.26 -10.25 -6.92
CA GLY A 26 -32.03 -10.54 -5.50
C GLY A 26 -32.89 -9.65 -4.62
N PHE A 27 -33.38 -10.20 -3.51
CA PHE A 27 -34.10 -9.43 -2.50
C PHE A 27 -33.13 -8.83 -1.51
N ARG A 28 -33.26 -7.54 -1.27
CA ARG A 28 -32.53 -6.80 -0.24
C ARG A 28 -33.43 -5.73 0.40
N GLU A 29 -33.08 -5.39 1.62
CA GLU A 29 -33.61 -4.24 2.34
C GLU A 29 -32.41 -3.44 2.85
N VAL A 30 -32.37 -2.14 2.59
CA VAL A 30 -31.36 -1.21 3.14
C VAL A 30 -32.05 -0.20 4.00
N THR A 31 -31.69 -0.13 5.27
CA THR A 31 -32.26 0.81 6.24
C THR A 31 -31.19 1.65 6.90
N ILE A 32 -31.51 2.91 7.15
CA ILE A 32 -30.72 3.79 8.02
C ILE A 32 -31.46 3.93 9.33
N LYS A 33 -30.82 3.53 10.42
CA LYS A 33 -31.34 3.63 11.76
C LYS A 33 -30.23 4.07 12.72
N ASP A 34 -30.53 5.07 13.55
CA ASP A 34 -29.58 5.60 14.54
C ASP A 34 -28.20 5.95 13.92
N LYS A 35 -28.21 6.57 12.74
CA LYS A 35 -27.02 6.93 11.93
C LYS A 35 -26.16 5.75 11.50
N LEU A 36 -26.69 4.56 11.47
CA LEU A 36 -26.03 3.35 10.99
C LEU A 36 -26.80 2.77 9.81
N VAL A 37 -26.07 2.16 8.89
CA VAL A 37 -26.64 1.48 7.73
C VAL A 37 -26.74 -0.03 8.00
N TYR A 38 -27.91 -0.56 7.71
CA TYR A 38 -28.23 -1.99 7.82
C TYR A 38 -28.63 -2.54 6.45
N VAL A 39 -28.09 -3.69 6.10
CA VAL A 39 -28.54 -4.48 4.95
C VAL A 39 -29.16 -5.77 5.49
N ASN A 40 -30.39 -6.06 5.10
CA ASN A 40 -31.14 -7.22 5.60
C ASN A 40 -31.09 -7.33 7.16
N GLY A 41 -31.25 -6.20 7.84
CA GLY A 41 -31.27 -6.11 9.29
C GLY A 41 -29.92 -6.28 10.00
N LYS A 42 -28.80 -6.31 9.27
CA LYS A 42 -27.44 -6.39 9.83
C LYS A 42 -26.66 -5.13 9.53
N ARG A 43 -25.97 -4.57 10.54
CA ARG A 43 -25.01 -3.48 10.31
C ARG A 43 -23.93 -3.94 9.35
N VAL A 44 -23.62 -3.11 8.37
CA VAL A 44 -22.58 -3.36 7.37
C VAL A 44 -21.59 -2.21 7.37
N PHE A 45 -20.30 -2.55 7.27
CA PHE A 45 -19.24 -1.59 6.94
C PHE A 45 -18.90 -1.69 5.46
N PHE A 46 -18.91 -0.54 4.78
CA PHE A 46 -18.63 -0.45 3.35
C PHE A 46 -17.12 -0.24 3.15
N LYS A 47 -16.42 -1.32 2.85
CA LYS A 47 -14.97 -1.40 2.60
C LYS A 47 -14.74 -1.20 1.11
N GLY A 48 -14.71 0.05 0.70
CA GLY A 48 -14.87 0.42 -0.69
C GLY A 48 -13.62 0.89 -1.41
N VAL A 49 -13.78 0.92 -2.73
CA VAL A 49 -12.86 1.55 -3.68
C VAL A 49 -13.66 2.38 -4.67
N ASN A 50 -13.09 3.51 -5.10
CA ASN A 50 -13.56 4.24 -6.26
C ASN A 50 -13.05 3.54 -7.52
N THR A 51 -13.84 3.52 -8.60
CA THR A 51 -13.43 2.86 -9.84
C THR A 51 -13.68 3.75 -11.04
N GLN A 52 -12.81 3.60 -12.04
CA GLN A 52 -13.02 4.16 -13.37
C GLN A 52 -12.89 3.05 -14.42
N ASP A 53 -13.64 3.18 -15.53
CA ASP A 53 -13.47 2.29 -16.66
C ASP A 53 -12.23 2.74 -17.44
N ILE A 54 -11.10 2.07 -17.21
CA ILE A 54 -9.84 2.34 -17.90
C ILE A 54 -9.10 1.03 -18.20
N HIS A 55 -8.60 0.93 -19.42
CA HIS A 55 -7.77 -0.18 -19.87
C HIS A 55 -6.51 0.37 -20.55
N PRO A 56 -5.31 -0.17 -20.31
CA PRO A 56 -4.08 0.41 -20.82
C PRO A 56 -3.96 0.42 -22.35
N LEU A 57 -4.71 -0.44 -23.05
CA LEU A 57 -4.75 -0.49 -24.52
C LEU A 57 -5.95 0.25 -25.12
N TYR A 58 -7.10 0.23 -24.46
CA TYR A 58 -8.38 0.64 -25.05
C TYR A 58 -8.96 1.91 -24.41
N GLY A 59 -8.27 2.51 -23.44
CA GLY A 59 -8.78 3.67 -22.70
C GLY A 59 -10.07 3.33 -21.96
N HIS A 60 -11.12 4.11 -22.13
CA HIS A 60 -12.41 3.88 -21.46
C HIS A 60 -13.22 2.68 -21.99
N ALA A 61 -12.79 2.02 -23.08
CA ALA A 61 -13.45 0.85 -23.63
C ALA A 61 -12.96 -0.43 -22.93
N ILE A 62 -13.40 -0.63 -21.70
CA ILE A 62 -13.05 -1.81 -20.91
C ILE A 62 -13.80 -3.06 -21.38
N ASP A 63 -13.11 -4.18 -21.53
CA ASP A 63 -13.70 -5.45 -21.93
C ASP A 63 -14.20 -6.29 -20.73
N VAL A 64 -14.95 -7.35 -21.04
CA VAL A 64 -15.58 -8.21 -20.02
C VAL A 64 -14.53 -8.96 -19.18
N GLU A 65 -13.42 -9.35 -19.77
CA GLU A 65 -12.34 -10.05 -19.08
C GLU A 65 -11.68 -9.15 -18.03
N THR A 66 -11.43 -7.90 -18.39
CA THR A 66 -10.90 -6.89 -17.48
C THR A 66 -11.87 -6.59 -16.33
N MET A 67 -13.19 -6.43 -16.64
CA MET A 67 -14.23 -6.26 -15.61
C MET A 67 -14.22 -7.42 -14.62
N LEU A 68 -14.16 -8.65 -15.12
CA LEU A 68 -14.12 -9.86 -14.30
C LEU A 68 -12.84 -9.91 -13.45
N ARG A 69 -11.71 -9.54 -14.03
CA ARG A 69 -10.43 -9.48 -13.33
C ARG A 69 -10.48 -8.49 -12.15
N ASP A 70 -11.03 -7.30 -12.37
CA ASP A 70 -11.20 -6.29 -11.33
C ASP A 70 -12.07 -6.83 -10.18
N VAL A 71 -13.23 -7.40 -10.47
CA VAL A 71 -14.13 -7.95 -9.46
C VAL A 71 -13.49 -9.09 -8.67
N ILE A 72 -12.76 -9.99 -9.33
CA ILE A 72 -12.04 -11.09 -8.67
C ILE A 72 -10.97 -10.55 -7.73
N LEU A 73 -10.16 -9.60 -8.15
CA LEU A 73 -9.12 -8.98 -7.33
C LEU A 73 -9.72 -8.26 -6.11
N MET A 74 -10.83 -7.53 -6.30
CA MET A 74 -11.57 -6.89 -5.20
C MET A 74 -11.99 -7.93 -4.15
N LYS A 75 -12.58 -9.04 -4.58
CA LYS A 75 -12.98 -10.14 -3.65
C LYS A 75 -11.77 -10.74 -2.94
N GLN A 76 -10.67 -10.94 -3.64
CA GLN A 76 -9.42 -11.48 -3.07
C GLN A 76 -8.76 -10.52 -2.07
N ALA A 77 -9.04 -9.23 -2.19
CA ALA A 77 -8.52 -8.17 -1.32
C ALA A 77 -9.51 -7.70 -0.23
N ASN A 78 -10.57 -8.46 0.06
CA ASN A 78 -11.58 -8.10 1.07
C ASN A 78 -12.36 -6.81 0.79
N VAL A 79 -12.28 -6.26 -0.42
CA VAL A 79 -13.14 -5.15 -0.86
C VAL A 79 -14.57 -5.68 -1.00
N ASN A 80 -15.54 -4.95 -0.45
CA ASN A 80 -16.94 -5.32 -0.52
C ASN A 80 -17.83 -4.25 -1.18
N THR A 81 -17.26 -3.09 -1.52
CA THR A 81 -18.02 -1.93 -2.02
C THR A 81 -17.29 -1.27 -3.19
N VAL A 82 -18.07 -0.84 -4.18
CA VAL A 82 -17.59 -0.06 -5.32
C VAL A 82 -18.40 1.23 -5.40
N ARG A 83 -17.73 2.40 -5.48
CA ARG A 83 -18.33 3.63 -5.96
C ARG A 83 -17.97 3.80 -7.43
N THR A 84 -18.99 4.01 -8.28
CA THR A 84 -18.80 4.14 -9.72
C THR A 84 -18.41 5.57 -10.09
N SER A 85 -17.28 6.03 -9.62
CA SER A 85 -16.77 7.39 -9.81
C SER A 85 -16.30 7.61 -11.26
N HIS A 86 -16.76 8.61 -12.03
CA HIS A 86 -17.87 9.50 -11.68
C HIS A 86 -18.96 9.37 -12.75
N TYR A 87 -19.34 8.14 -13.06
CA TYR A 87 -20.36 7.77 -14.06
C TYR A 87 -20.77 6.30 -13.89
N PRO A 88 -22.00 5.92 -14.31
CA PRO A 88 -22.45 4.54 -14.25
C PRO A 88 -21.60 3.61 -15.14
N ARG A 89 -21.29 2.42 -14.64
CA ARG A 89 -20.48 1.40 -15.36
C ARG A 89 -21.29 0.72 -16.47
N GLN A 90 -20.61 -0.11 -17.27
CA GLN A 90 -21.29 -1.01 -18.21
C GLN A 90 -22.27 -1.96 -17.47
N ALA A 91 -23.42 -2.25 -18.04
CA ALA A 91 -24.47 -3.10 -17.43
C ALA A 91 -23.95 -4.47 -16.97
N LYS A 92 -22.97 -5.06 -17.68
CA LYS A 92 -22.35 -6.33 -17.29
C LYS A 92 -21.62 -6.27 -15.96
N MET A 93 -21.05 -5.11 -15.61
CA MET A 93 -20.35 -4.91 -14.34
C MET A 93 -21.30 -5.05 -13.15
N TYR A 94 -22.52 -4.50 -13.24
CA TYR A 94 -23.53 -4.65 -12.17
C TYR A 94 -23.99 -6.10 -12.01
N ALA A 95 -24.15 -6.84 -13.10
CA ALA A 95 -24.43 -8.27 -13.01
C ALA A 95 -23.29 -9.05 -12.32
N MET A 96 -22.03 -8.62 -12.49
CA MET A 96 -20.90 -9.19 -11.75
C MET A 96 -20.94 -8.78 -10.28
N PHE A 97 -21.25 -7.52 -9.94
CA PHE A 97 -21.44 -7.08 -8.57
C PHE A 97 -22.53 -7.89 -7.86
N ASP A 98 -23.66 -8.13 -8.52
CA ASP A 98 -24.74 -8.98 -8.01
C ASP A 98 -24.26 -10.39 -7.75
N TYR A 99 -23.56 -11.01 -8.71
CA TYR A 99 -23.13 -12.41 -8.63
C TYR A 99 -22.03 -12.64 -7.59
N TYR A 100 -21.03 -11.77 -7.56
CA TYR A 100 -19.89 -11.90 -6.66
C TYR A 100 -20.13 -11.30 -5.26
N GLY A 101 -21.19 -10.52 -5.11
CA GLY A 101 -21.59 -9.90 -3.83
C GLY A 101 -20.71 -8.72 -3.47
N LEU A 102 -20.68 -7.71 -4.32
CA LEU A 102 -20.17 -6.39 -4.02
C LEU A 102 -21.33 -5.41 -3.87
N TYR A 103 -21.27 -4.54 -2.88
CA TYR A 103 -22.18 -3.41 -2.78
C TYR A 103 -21.77 -2.33 -3.79
N CYS A 104 -22.74 -1.60 -4.30
CA CYS A 104 -22.51 -0.53 -5.26
C CYS A 104 -23.15 0.77 -4.78
N MET A 105 -22.35 1.83 -4.75
CA MET A 105 -22.81 3.21 -4.79
C MET A 105 -22.76 3.64 -6.25
N ASP A 106 -23.92 3.65 -6.90
CA ASP A 106 -24.06 4.00 -8.31
C ASP A 106 -24.14 5.50 -8.49
N GLU A 107 -23.22 6.08 -9.30
CA GLU A 107 -23.08 7.51 -9.41
C GLU A 107 -23.46 8.04 -10.79
N ALA A 108 -24.29 9.08 -10.79
CA ALA A 108 -24.70 9.75 -12.01
C ALA A 108 -23.53 10.52 -12.65
N ASP A 109 -23.51 10.54 -13.98
CA ASP A 109 -22.52 11.23 -14.79
C ASP A 109 -22.68 12.77 -14.69
N VAL A 110 -22.39 13.31 -13.51
CA VAL A 110 -22.40 14.75 -13.21
C VAL A 110 -21.09 15.11 -12.51
N GLU A 111 -20.15 15.62 -13.28
CA GLU A 111 -18.87 16.14 -12.83
C GLU A 111 -18.59 17.46 -13.55
N CYS A 112 -18.61 18.58 -12.82
CA CYS A 112 -18.30 19.89 -13.37
C CYS A 112 -17.41 20.71 -12.44
N HIS A 113 -16.36 20.10 -11.91
CA HIS A 113 -15.44 20.63 -10.91
C HIS A 113 -14.95 22.07 -11.23
N ASN A 114 -14.54 22.32 -12.47
CA ASN A 114 -14.03 23.64 -12.88
C ASN A 114 -15.13 24.68 -13.18
N ASN A 115 -16.40 24.26 -13.23
CA ASN A 115 -17.54 25.17 -13.46
C ASN A 115 -18.76 24.78 -12.66
N GLN A 116 -18.66 24.89 -11.34
CA GLN A 116 -19.71 24.51 -10.42
C GLN A 116 -21.00 25.38 -10.54
N SER A 117 -20.92 26.53 -11.25
CA SER A 117 -22.08 27.38 -11.50
C SER A 117 -23.18 26.70 -12.31
N LEU A 118 -22.86 25.64 -13.06
CA LEU A 118 -23.82 24.83 -13.81
C LEU A 118 -24.88 24.21 -12.89
N SER A 119 -24.53 23.90 -11.64
CA SER A 119 -25.47 23.32 -10.67
C SER A 119 -26.63 24.25 -10.28
N ASN A 120 -26.45 25.57 -10.43
CA ASN A 120 -27.47 26.59 -10.20
C ASN A 120 -28.09 27.12 -11.49
N ASN A 121 -27.59 26.76 -12.66
CA ASN A 121 -28.12 27.27 -13.91
C ASN A 121 -29.36 26.46 -14.33
N PRO A 122 -30.57 27.07 -14.35
CA PRO A 122 -31.81 26.38 -14.63
C PRO A 122 -31.86 25.79 -16.05
N THR A 123 -31.08 26.29 -17.02
CA THR A 123 -31.01 25.76 -18.38
C THR A 123 -30.34 24.39 -18.41
N TRP A 124 -29.56 24.03 -17.39
CA TRP A 124 -28.90 22.72 -17.24
C TRP A 124 -29.72 21.71 -16.43
N ARG A 125 -30.80 22.13 -15.77
CA ARG A 125 -31.61 21.26 -14.90
C ARG A 125 -32.05 19.97 -15.60
N ALA A 126 -32.54 20.08 -16.82
CA ALA A 126 -32.99 18.91 -17.60
C ALA A 126 -31.85 17.91 -17.82
N ALA A 127 -30.63 18.37 -18.09
CA ALA A 127 -29.48 17.52 -18.28
C ALA A 127 -29.02 16.81 -17.00
N TYR A 128 -29.11 17.49 -15.84
CA TYR A 128 -28.83 16.88 -14.53
C TYR A 128 -29.85 15.77 -14.22
N VAL A 129 -31.15 16.09 -14.37
CA VAL A 129 -32.24 15.14 -14.10
C VAL A 129 -32.17 13.93 -15.02
N ASP A 130 -31.95 14.14 -16.33
CA ASP A 130 -31.88 13.05 -17.33
C ASP A 130 -30.79 12.03 -17.00
N ARG A 131 -29.59 12.47 -16.59
CA ARG A 131 -28.49 11.58 -16.18
C ARG A 131 -28.88 10.71 -15.00
N THR A 132 -29.45 11.31 -13.96
CA THR A 132 -29.91 10.61 -12.75
C THR A 132 -31.07 9.65 -13.07
N GLU A 133 -32.06 10.10 -13.85
CA GLU A 133 -33.20 9.28 -14.25
C GLU A 133 -32.76 8.03 -15.03
N ARG A 134 -31.91 8.19 -16.03
CA ARG A 134 -31.37 7.06 -16.82
C ARG A 134 -30.60 6.05 -15.97
N MET A 135 -29.74 6.51 -15.08
CA MET A 135 -29.02 5.66 -14.14
C MET A 135 -30.00 4.84 -13.30
N VAL A 136 -30.93 5.49 -12.61
CA VAL A 136 -31.89 4.82 -11.71
C VAL A 136 -32.77 3.84 -12.47
N LEU A 137 -33.33 4.22 -13.61
CA LEU A 137 -34.21 3.36 -14.40
C LEU A 137 -33.47 2.12 -14.92
N ARG A 138 -32.20 2.26 -15.33
CA ARG A 138 -31.40 1.14 -15.80
C ARG A 138 -31.05 0.18 -14.66
N ASP A 139 -30.61 0.69 -13.50
CA ASP A 139 -29.88 -0.10 -12.50
C ASP A 139 -30.68 -0.45 -11.25
N ARG A 140 -31.90 0.09 -11.08
CA ARG A 140 -32.74 -0.12 -9.88
C ARG A 140 -33.11 -1.58 -9.56
N ASN A 141 -32.92 -2.49 -10.49
CA ASN A 141 -33.21 -3.91 -10.28
C ASN A 141 -31.96 -4.73 -9.92
N HIS A 142 -30.79 -4.09 -9.87
CA HIS A 142 -29.57 -4.73 -9.38
C HIS A 142 -29.55 -4.73 -7.85
N PRO A 143 -29.54 -5.89 -7.17
CA PRO A 143 -29.53 -5.95 -5.70
C PRO A 143 -28.22 -5.45 -5.10
N SER A 144 -27.15 -5.36 -5.88
CA SER A 144 -25.88 -4.78 -5.47
C SER A 144 -25.94 -3.26 -5.25
N VAL A 145 -26.81 -2.54 -5.99
CA VAL A 145 -26.95 -1.08 -5.85
C VAL A 145 -27.68 -0.74 -4.56
N VAL A 146 -26.96 -0.22 -3.59
CA VAL A 146 -27.47 0.11 -2.24
C VAL A 146 -27.58 1.63 -2.01
N PHE A 147 -26.81 2.44 -2.74
CA PHE A 147 -26.82 3.89 -2.67
C PHE A 147 -26.83 4.51 -4.07
N TRP A 148 -27.49 5.66 -4.18
CA TRP A 148 -27.59 6.45 -5.41
C TRP A 148 -26.83 7.77 -5.21
N SER A 149 -25.72 7.93 -5.92
CA SER A 149 -24.93 9.15 -5.86
C SER A 149 -25.28 10.09 -7.01
N LEU A 150 -25.51 11.36 -6.71
CA LEU A 150 -26.00 12.36 -7.66
C LEU A 150 -24.91 12.92 -8.57
N GLY A 151 -23.65 12.67 -8.25
CA GLY A 151 -22.49 13.19 -8.95
C GLY A 151 -21.34 13.52 -8.02
N ASN A 152 -20.34 14.22 -8.53
CA ASN A 152 -19.11 14.54 -7.84
C ASN A 152 -18.75 16.03 -7.99
N GLU A 153 -18.23 16.65 -6.93
CA GLU A 153 -17.52 17.95 -6.88
C GLU A 153 -18.09 19.08 -7.76
N SER A 154 -19.41 19.12 -7.92
CA SER A 154 -20.11 20.00 -8.86
C SER A 154 -20.88 21.13 -8.18
N GLY A 155 -20.50 21.48 -6.95
CA GLY A 155 -21.14 22.55 -6.16
C GLY A 155 -22.46 22.12 -5.52
N GLY A 156 -23.28 23.07 -5.07
CA GLY A 156 -24.48 22.83 -4.26
C GLY A 156 -25.72 23.56 -4.77
N GLY A 157 -25.95 23.53 -6.07
CA GLY A 157 -27.06 24.26 -6.69
C GLY A 157 -28.38 23.51 -6.73
N ASP A 158 -29.47 24.24 -7.07
CA ASP A 158 -30.84 23.72 -7.10
C ASP A 158 -31.08 22.59 -8.13
N ASN A 159 -30.19 22.43 -9.09
CA ASN A 159 -30.29 21.29 -10.01
C ASN A 159 -30.08 19.96 -9.28
N PHE A 160 -29.28 19.93 -8.21
CA PHE A 160 -29.14 18.75 -7.34
C PHE A 160 -30.38 18.46 -6.50
N GLN A 161 -31.14 19.48 -6.09
CA GLN A 161 -32.46 19.24 -5.47
C GLN A 161 -33.38 18.49 -6.44
N ALA A 162 -33.42 18.91 -7.70
CA ALA A 162 -34.25 18.27 -8.70
C ALA A 162 -33.83 16.82 -8.96
N THR A 163 -32.52 16.51 -8.94
CA THR A 163 -32.04 15.13 -9.10
C THR A 163 -32.34 14.29 -7.84
N TYR A 164 -32.19 14.84 -6.64
CA TYR A 164 -32.58 14.18 -5.39
C TYR A 164 -34.06 13.78 -5.41
N ASP A 165 -34.92 14.74 -5.73
CA ASP A 165 -36.37 14.53 -5.82
C ASP A 165 -36.71 13.48 -6.88
N LYS A 166 -36.00 13.46 -8.00
CA LYS A 166 -36.16 12.47 -9.06
C LYS A 166 -35.85 11.05 -8.59
N VAL A 167 -34.78 10.83 -7.82
CA VAL A 167 -34.50 9.51 -7.24
C VAL A 167 -35.63 9.05 -6.34
N LYS A 168 -36.12 9.95 -5.47
CA LYS A 168 -37.27 9.64 -4.56
C LYS A 168 -38.54 9.35 -5.32
N GLU A 169 -38.82 10.07 -6.41
CA GLU A 169 -39.96 9.85 -7.32
C GLU A 169 -39.90 8.46 -7.99
N LEU A 170 -38.72 8.07 -8.50
CA LEU A 170 -38.53 6.82 -9.26
C LEU A 170 -38.51 5.56 -8.38
N LEU A 171 -38.28 5.71 -7.07
CA LEU A 171 -38.14 4.62 -6.12
C LEU A 171 -39.09 4.78 -4.92
N PRO A 172 -40.41 4.95 -5.15
CA PRO A 172 -41.36 5.15 -4.07
C PRO A 172 -41.47 3.89 -3.20
N GLY A 173 -41.33 4.07 -1.89
CA GLY A 173 -41.42 2.95 -0.93
C GLY A 173 -40.27 1.93 -1.02
N ARG A 174 -39.19 2.27 -1.72
CA ARG A 174 -37.96 1.46 -1.81
C ARG A 174 -36.83 2.14 -1.06
N ASP A 175 -35.69 1.45 -0.96
CA ASP A 175 -34.44 1.91 -0.35
C ASP A 175 -33.76 2.97 -1.24
N ALA A 176 -34.34 4.15 -1.31
CA ALA A 176 -33.87 5.26 -2.14
C ALA A 176 -32.87 6.14 -1.37
N TRP A 177 -31.80 5.54 -0.86
CA TRP A 177 -30.77 6.27 -0.11
C TRP A 177 -29.84 7.01 -1.06
N VAL A 178 -29.82 8.32 -0.93
CA VAL A 178 -29.12 9.24 -1.83
C VAL A 178 -27.85 9.78 -1.17
N HIS A 179 -26.78 9.77 -1.92
CA HIS A 179 -25.48 10.37 -1.57
C HIS A 179 -25.18 11.52 -2.53
N TYR A 180 -24.52 12.54 -2.03
CA TYR A 180 -23.86 13.57 -2.81
C TYR A 180 -22.79 14.27 -1.98
N GLU A 181 -21.59 14.46 -2.56
CA GLU A 181 -20.53 15.29 -2.01
C GLU A 181 -20.02 16.26 -3.07
N GLY A 182 -20.16 17.55 -2.77
CA GLY A 182 -19.73 18.66 -3.60
C GLY A 182 -19.11 19.78 -2.77
N TYR A 183 -18.24 19.42 -1.81
CA TYR A 183 -17.64 20.33 -0.81
C TYR A 183 -18.62 20.93 0.19
N ASN A 184 -19.76 20.30 0.39
CA ASN A 184 -20.81 20.76 1.31
C ASN A 184 -21.04 19.79 2.48
N HIS A 185 -20.13 18.83 2.68
CA HIS A 185 -20.17 17.81 3.73
C HIS A 185 -21.46 16.97 3.74
N GLY A 186 -22.07 16.77 2.56
CA GLY A 186 -23.36 16.08 2.45
C GLY A 186 -24.52 16.81 3.13
N ALA A 187 -24.42 18.14 3.36
CA ALA A 187 -25.44 18.90 4.10
C ALA A 187 -26.78 18.98 3.36
N LYS A 188 -26.74 19.09 2.03
CA LYS A 188 -27.94 19.15 1.16
C LYS A 188 -27.91 18.01 0.16
N TYR A 189 -29.10 17.62 -0.33
CA TYR A 189 -29.28 16.67 -1.42
C TYR A 189 -28.68 15.29 -1.14
N SER A 190 -28.47 14.95 0.13
CA SER A 190 -27.86 13.67 0.55
C SER A 190 -28.49 13.17 1.84
N ASP A 191 -28.71 11.87 1.94
CA ASP A 191 -29.11 11.18 3.17
C ASP A 191 -27.90 10.83 4.06
N PHE A 192 -26.69 11.14 3.60
CA PHE A 192 -25.41 10.92 4.27
C PHE A 192 -24.70 12.24 4.54
N GLY A 193 -24.01 12.33 5.67
CA GLY A 193 -22.87 13.22 5.81
C GLY A 193 -21.67 12.62 5.07
N SER A 194 -20.90 13.45 4.38
CA SER A 194 -19.80 12.96 3.55
C SER A 194 -18.64 13.95 3.51
N ASP A 195 -17.43 13.43 3.36
CA ASP A 195 -16.21 14.20 3.12
C ASP A 195 -15.31 13.48 2.13
N MET A 196 -14.42 14.26 1.51
CA MET A 196 -13.29 13.78 0.72
C MET A 196 -11.99 14.04 1.47
N TYR A 197 -11.14 13.03 1.53
CA TYR A 197 -9.80 13.10 2.14
C TYR A 197 -9.76 13.75 3.54
N PRO A 198 -10.69 13.42 4.46
CA PRO A 198 -10.69 13.98 5.79
C PRO A 198 -9.42 13.56 6.53
N ARG A 199 -8.81 14.49 7.27
CA ARG A 199 -7.74 14.11 8.21
C ARG A 199 -8.32 13.26 9.34
N ILE A 200 -7.48 12.47 9.96
CA ILE A 200 -7.91 11.54 11.03
C ILE A 200 -8.61 12.24 12.19
N GLU A 201 -8.23 13.50 12.48
CA GLU A 201 -8.89 14.34 13.51
C GLU A 201 -10.32 14.71 13.12
N VAL A 202 -10.58 14.88 11.81
CA VAL A 202 -11.94 15.10 11.30
C VAL A 202 -12.75 13.82 11.44
N VAL A 203 -12.19 12.67 11.05
CA VAL A 203 -12.85 11.37 11.22
C VAL A 203 -13.21 11.11 12.69
N LYS A 204 -12.31 11.42 13.64
CA LYS A 204 -12.59 11.35 15.08
C LYS A 204 -13.79 12.20 15.50
N LYS A 205 -13.92 13.40 14.94
CA LYS A 205 -15.08 14.29 15.23
C LYS A 205 -16.40 13.72 14.68
N GLN A 206 -16.33 12.94 13.60
CA GLN A 206 -17.50 12.39 12.92
C GLN A 206 -17.90 10.98 13.40
N MET A 207 -17.30 10.46 14.45
CA MET A 207 -17.60 9.09 14.94
C MET A 207 -19.07 8.85 15.27
N ASN A 208 -19.85 9.91 15.55
CA ASN A 208 -21.27 9.84 15.81
C ASN A 208 -22.14 10.29 14.61
N GLY A 209 -21.57 10.32 13.40
CA GLY A 209 -22.21 10.82 12.19
C GLY A 209 -22.00 12.30 11.96
N LEU A 210 -22.38 12.79 10.79
CA LEU A 210 -22.27 14.17 10.36
C LEU A 210 -23.66 14.74 10.01
N ASN A 211 -24.01 15.91 10.51
CA ASN A 211 -25.30 16.56 10.26
C ASN A 211 -26.51 15.65 10.59
N ASP A 212 -26.46 14.93 11.70
CA ASP A 212 -27.47 13.94 12.12
C ASP A 212 -27.72 12.78 11.14
N LYS A 213 -26.78 12.55 10.24
CA LYS A 213 -26.79 11.49 9.21
C LYS A 213 -25.67 10.48 9.45
N PRO A 214 -25.76 9.25 8.89
CA PRO A 214 -24.61 8.37 8.80
C PRO A 214 -23.50 9.06 8.01
N TYR A 215 -22.27 8.90 8.46
CA TYR A 215 -21.11 9.48 7.79
C TYR A 215 -20.46 8.46 6.85
N PHE A 216 -20.20 8.86 5.61
CA PHE A 216 -19.54 8.07 4.59
C PHE A 216 -18.39 8.86 3.98
N ILE A 217 -17.19 8.27 3.94
CA ILE A 217 -16.00 8.90 3.35
C ILE A 217 -15.96 8.50 1.87
N CYS A 218 -16.51 9.34 0.99
CA CYS A 218 -16.64 8.95 -0.43
C CYS A 218 -15.29 8.84 -1.15
N GLU A 219 -14.26 9.57 -0.68
CA GLU A 219 -12.89 9.48 -1.15
C GLU A 219 -11.90 9.63 0.01
N TYR A 220 -10.94 8.72 0.13
CA TYR A 220 -9.83 8.80 1.09
C TYR A 220 -8.67 7.93 0.67
N ALA A 221 -7.56 7.99 1.42
CA ALA A 221 -6.36 7.20 1.20
C ALA A 221 -5.88 7.28 -0.26
N HIS A 222 -5.80 8.50 -0.80
CA HIS A 222 -5.38 8.76 -2.19
C HIS A 222 -4.11 8.00 -2.53
N ALA A 223 -4.21 7.03 -3.45
CA ALA A 223 -3.22 5.97 -3.61
C ALA A 223 -2.13 6.28 -4.65
N MET A 224 -1.85 7.56 -4.90
CA MET A 224 -0.83 7.98 -5.87
C MET A 224 0.57 7.61 -5.39
N GLY A 225 1.29 6.82 -6.20
CA GLY A 225 2.66 6.38 -5.92
C GLY A 225 2.78 5.53 -4.65
N GLN A 226 3.78 5.80 -3.82
CA GLN A 226 3.90 5.21 -2.49
C GLN A 226 2.91 5.88 -1.54
N ALA A 227 1.83 5.18 -1.25
CA ALA A 227 0.69 5.72 -0.52
C ALA A 227 0.01 4.64 0.33
N VAL A 228 -1.19 4.96 0.84
CA VAL A 228 -2.03 4.07 1.67
C VAL A 228 -1.40 3.79 3.04
N GLY A 229 -0.61 4.74 3.56
CA GLY A 229 -0.20 4.75 4.97
C GLY A 229 -1.37 5.09 5.88
N ASN A 230 -1.25 4.83 7.16
CA ASN A 230 -2.25 5.11 8.20
C ASN A 230 -3.64 4.49 7.96
N LEU A 231 -3.80 3.57 7.01
CA LEU A 231 -5.11 3.02 6.66
C LEU A 231 -5.76 2.29 7.84
N GLN A 232 -4.96 1.59 8.64
CA GLN A 232 -5.46 0.88 9.82
C GLN A 232 -6.06 1.84 10.86
N GLU A 233 -5.43 2.98 11.10
CA GLU A 233 -5.89 3.97 12.08
C GLU A 233 -7.25 4.57 11.69
N TYR A 234 -7.49 4.76 10.40
CA TYR A 234 -8.83 5.13 9.91
C TYR A 234 -9.85 4.02 10.20
N TRP A 235 -9.50 2.77 9.94
CA TRP A 235 -10.42 1.66 10.14
C TRP A 235 -10.66 1.33 11.60
N ASP A 236 -9.69 1.56 12.47
CA ASP A 236 -9.89 1.45 13.93
C ASP A 236 -10.96 2.44 14.41
N LEU A 237 -10.96 3.68 13.89
CA LEU A 237 -11.99 4.67 14.19
C LEU A 237 -13.35 4.32 13.56
N ILE A 238 -13.36 3.90 12.29
CA ILE A 238 -14.58 3.53 11.58
C ILE A 238 -15.29 2.37 12.31
N GLU A 239 -14.56 1.31 12.65
CA GLU A 239 -15.12 0.14 13.32
C GLU A 239 -15.58 0.44 14.76
N ALA A 240 -14.91 1.34 15.47
CA ALA A 240 -15.30 1.78 16.81
C ALA A 240 -16.46 2.78 16.81
N SER A 241 -16.82 3.36 15.66
CA SER A 241 -17.78 4.45 15.57
C SER A 241 -19.24 3.98 15.72
N THR A 242 -20.11 4.92 16.09
CA THR A 242 -21.57 4.76 16.15
C THR A 242 -22.30 5.51 15.01
N GLY A 243 -21.56 6.09 14.05
CA GLY A 243 -22.15 6.87 12.97
C GLY A 243 -21.37 6.84 11.66
N ILE A 244 -20.21 6.18 11.60
CA ILE A 244 -19.48 6.01 10.35
C ILE A 244 -19.85 4.66 9.73
N THR A 245 -20.09 4.66 8.42
CA THR A 245 -20.52 3.46 7.69
C THR A 245 -19.44 2.85 6.83
N GLY A 246 -18.34 3.57 6.59
CA GLY A 246 -17.22 3.16 5.76
C GLY A 246 -16.75 4.23 4.82
N GLY A 247 -16.09 3.83 3.74
CA GLY A 247 -15.60 4.75 2.71
C GLY A 247 -14.98 4.02 1.51
N CYS A 248 -14.65 4.81 0.48
CA CYS A 248 -14.04 4.32 -0.76
C CYS A 248 -12.66 4.92 -0.97
N ILE A 249 -11.62 4.08 -1.07
CA ILE A 249 -10.26 4.50 -1.39
C ILE A 249 -10.23 5.12 -2.79
N TRP A 250 -9.53 6.21 -2.98
CA TRP A 250 -9.22 6.78 -4.27
C TRP A 250 -7.84 6.32 -4.75
N ASP A 251 -7.70 5.48 -5.81
CA ASP A 251 -8.77 4.73 -6.42
C ASP A 251 -8.34 3.27 -6.68
N TRP A 252 -9.06 2.54 -7.48
CA TRP A 252 -8.83 1.12 -7.72
C TRP A 252 -7.62 0.86 -8.61
N VAL A 253 -7.53 1.52 -9.78
CA VAL A 253 -6.55 1.19 -10.81
C VAL A 253 -5.81 2.41 -11.32
N ASP A 254 -4.49 2.36 -11.40
CA ASP A 254 -3.70 3.37 -12.10
C ASP A 254 -4.21 3.53 -13.53
N GLN A 255 -4.47 4.77 -13.96
CA GLN A 255 -5.11 5.09 -15.22
C GLN A 255 -4.13 5.24 -16.38
N GLY A 256 -2.95 4.61 -16.29
CA GLY A 256 -1.93 4.61 -17.31
C GLY A 256 -2.38 3.92 -18.60
N ILE A 257 -2.14 4.56 -19.72
CA ILE A 257 -2.36 4.00 -21.06
C ILE A 257 -1.03 3.86 -21.79
N TYR A 258 -0.91 2.82 -22.63
CA TYR A 258 0.28 2.67 -23.46
C TYR A 258 0.39 3.77 -24.52
N ASP A 259 1.60 4.16 -24.87
CA ASP A 259 1.84 5.08 -25.97
C ASP A 259 1.18 4.59 -27.27
N THR A 260 0.15 5.30 -27.70
CA THR A 260 -0.64 4.93 -28.89
C THR A 260 0.20 4.89 -30.18
N ARG A 261 1.31 5.63 -30.24
CA ARG A 261 2.24 5.60 -31.38
C ARG A 261 2.95 4.23 -31.46
N ARG A 262 3.29 3.63 -30.31
CA ARG A 262 3.89 2.29 -30.24
C ARG A 262 2.86 1.22 -30.67
N ILE A 263 1.63 1.32 -30.17
CA ILE A 263 0.54 0.39 -30.54
C ILE A 263 0.33 0.41 -32.06
N ARG A 264 0.17 1.58 -32.66
CA ARG A 264 -0.04 1.76 -34.11
C ARG A 264 1.08 1.21 -34.97
N LYS A 265 2.31 1.22 -34.47
CA LYS A 265 3.51 0.72 -35.17
C LYS A 265 3.84 -0.75 -34.82
N GLY A 266 3.06 -1.41 -33.98
CA GLY A 266 3.34 -2.77 -33.52
C GLY A 266 4.64 -2.92 -32.74
N LEU A 267 5.09 -1.86 -32.06
CA LEU A 267 6.31 -1.87 -31.26
C LEU A 267 6.07 -2.51 -29.88
N PRO A 268 7.11 -3.06 -29.22
CA PRO A 268 7.00 -3.57 -27.88
C PRO A 268 6.41 -2.56 -26.90
N LEU A 269 5.53 -3.02 -26.02
CA LEU A 269 4.88 -2.21 -24.98
C LEU A 269 5.65 -2.18 -23.67
N LYS A 270 6.72 -2.98 -23.58
CA LYS A 270 7.69 -2.97 -22.49
C LYS A 270 9.09 -2.74 -23.06
N ASP A 271 9.93 -2.10 -22.30
CA ASP A 271 11.34 -1.99 -22.62
C ASP A 271 12.01 -3.39 -22.58
N PRO A 272 12.67 -3.83 -23.66
CA PRO A 272 13.22 -5.19 -23.74
C PRO A 272 14.40 -5.45 -22.79
N LYS A 273 15.03 -4.40 -22.24
CA LYS A 273 16.18 -4.52 -21.34
C LYS A 273 15.75 -4.49 -19.87
N THR A 274 14.82 -3.62 -19.53
CA THR A 274 14.39 -3.40 -18.15
C THR A 274 13.07 -4.09 -17.81
N GLY A 275 12.26 -4.45 -18.83
CA GLY A 275 10.90 -4.97 -18.65
C GLY A 275 9.85 -3.91 -18.28
N LEU A 276 10.26 -2.64 -18.11
CA LEU A 276 9.38 -1.55 -17.70
C LEU A 276 8.40 -1.16 -18.80
N HIS A 277 7.19 -0.78 -18.40
CA HIS A 277 6.11 -0.49 -19.33
C HIS A 277 6.24 0.90 -19.98
N TYR A 278 5.86 1.00 -21.25
CA TYR A 278 5.78 2.27 -21.97
C TYR A 278 4.40 2.93 -21.75
N TYR A 279 4.03 3.14 -20.48
CA TYR A 279 2.85 3.93 -20.14
C TYR A 279 3.10 5.40 -20.40
N THR A 280 2.05 6.11 -20.79
CA THR A 280 2.04 7.57 -20.90
C THR A 280 1.42 8.18 -19.66
N SER A 281 1.78 9.42 -19.40
CA SER A 281 1.22 10.25 -18.32
C SER A 281 0.62 11.54 -18.88
N GLY A 282 0.07 12.39 -18.02
CA GLY A 282 -0.45 13.71 -18.42
C GLY A 282 0.60 14.58 -19.11
N TYR A 283 1.89 14.44 -18.79
CA TYR A 283 2.99 15.19 -19.39
C TYR A 283 3.10 14.98 -20.91
N ASP A 284 2.75 13.79 -21.42
CA ASP A 284 2.83 13.46 -22.84
C ASP A 284 1.81 14.24 -23.70
N TYR A 285 0.80 14.80 -23.04
CA TYR A 285 -0.33 15.47 -23.69
C TYR A 285 -0.34 16.99 -23.52
N THR A 286 0.72 17.59 -22.99
CA THR A 286 0.81 19.04 -22.73
C THR A 286 0.56 19.92 -23.97
N LYS A 287 0.98 19.45 -25.14
CA LYS A 287 0.78 20.18 -26.41
C LYS A 287 -0.68 20.20 -26.87
N MET A 288 -1.49 19.23 -26.40
CA MET A 288 -2.91 19.17 -26.75
C MET A 288 -3.75 20.21 -25.99
N ASN A 289 -3.22 20.70 -24.88
CA ASN A 289 -3.91 21.64 -24.00
C ASN A 289 -3.51 23.10 -24.23
N ASN A 290 -2.94 23.46 -25.41
CA ASN A 290 -2.51 24.83 -25.79
C ASN A 290 -1.64 25.51 -24.71
N GLY A 291 -0.77 24.78 -24.05
CA GLY A 291 0.05 25.30 -22.96
C GLY A 291 -0.70 25.55 -21.65
N TYR A 292 -1.93 25.09 -21.53
CA TYR A 292 -2.68 25.16 -20.28
C TYR A 292 -1.98 24.32 -19.21
N ARG A 293 -1.62 24.95 -18.10
CA ARG A 293 -0.94 24.31 -16.96
C ARG A 293 -1.88 23.36 -16.15
N GLY A 294 -3.05 23.07 -16.64
CA GLY A 294 -4.08 22.24 -15.98
C GLY A 294 -4.01 20.75 -16.33
N PHE A 295 -2.98 20.28 -17.03
CA PHE A 295 -2.76 18.86 -17.16
C PHE A 295 -2.22 18.32 -15.83
N GLN A 296 -2.74 17.20 -15.39
CA GLN A 296 -2.49 16.73 -14.02
C GLN A 296 -1.23 15.85 -13.89
N GLY A 297 -0.31 15.90 -14.84
CA GLY A 297 0.98 15.22 -14.77
C GLY A 297 0.89 13.73 -14.53
N ASP A 298 1.34 13.28 -13.37
CA ASP A 298 1.26 11.90 -12.89
C ASP A 298 0.00 11.61 -12.06
N PHE A 299 -0.93 12.55 -11.96
CA PHE A 299 -2.17 12.44 -11.15
C PHE A 299 -3.12 11.33 -11.62
N MET A 300 -2.86 10.76 -12.78
CA MET A 300 -3.52 9.56 -13.28
C MET A 300 -3.04 8.27 -12.58
N SER A 301 -1.96 8.32 -11.79
CA SER A 301 -1.32 7.15 -11.17
C SER A 301 -1.73 7.00 -9.71
N ASN A 302 -3.04 7.01 -9.45
CA ASN A 302 -3.63 7.02 -8.11
C ASN A 302 -4.32 5.70 -7.70
N GLY A 303 -4.09 4.63 -8.46
CA GLY A 303 -4.66 3.32 -8.19
C GLY A 303 -3.91 2.51 -7.13
N ILE A 304 -4.65 1.63 -6.44
CA ILE A 304 -4.04 0.61 -5.56
C ILE A 304 -3.51 -0.60 -6.32
N ILE A 305 -3.82 -0.73 -7.60
CA ILE A 305 -3.23 -1.71 -8.53
C ILE A 305 -2.67 -1.01 -9.77
N THR A 306 -1.80 -1.72 -10.49
CA THR A 306 -1.22 -1.21 -11.74
C THR A 306 -2.25 -1.13 -12.87
N PRO A 307 -1.98 -0.37 -13.96
CA PRO A 307 -2.83 -0.37 -15.14
C PRO A 307 -3.09 -1.77 -15.71
N GLY A 308 -2.10 -2.67 -15.62
CA GLY A 308 -2.17 -4.07 -16.04
C GLY A 308 -2.90 -5.01 -15.06
N ARG A 309 -3.43 -4.49 -13.95
CA ARG A 309 -4.09 -5.25 -12.87
C ARG A 309 -3.16 -6.21 -12.14
N GLU A 310 -1.89 -5.85 -12.00
CA GLU A 310 -0.97 -6.58 -11.15
C GLU A 310 -1.20 -6.19 -9.68
N TRP A 311 -0.98 -7.16 -8.81
CA TRP A 311 -1.03 -6.99 -7.36
C TRP A 311 0.13 -6.12 -6.88
N THR A 312 -0.13 -5.22 -5.92
CA THR A 312 0.85 -4.27 -5.38
C THR A 312 0.98 -4.37 -3.86
N ALA A 313 1.99 -3.71 -3.32
CA ALA A 313 2.13 -3.51 -1.88
C ALA A 313 0.92 -2.76 -1.28
N LYS A 314 0.34 -1.79 -2.02
CA LYS A 314 -0.86 -1.03 -1.61
C LYS A 314 -2.07 -1.95 -1.47
N LEU A 315 -2.33 -2.79 -2.47
CA LEU A 315 -3.44 -3.76 -2.42
C LEU A 315 -3.24 -4.78 -1.29
N THR A 316 -2.00 -5.15 -1.00
CA THR A 316 -1.69 -6.03 0.13
C THR A 316 -2.10 -5.38 1.45
N GLU A 317 -1.76 -4.11 1.68
CA GLU A 317 -2.18 -3.37 2.87
C GLU A 317 -3.71 -3.31 2.99
N VAL A 318 -4.40 -2.94 1.89
CA VAL A 318 -5.87 -2.88 1.83
C VAL A 318 -6.49 -4.22 2.19
N LYS A 319 -5.97 -5.33 1.66
CA LYS A 319 -6.47 -6.68 1.96
C LYS A 319 -6.50 -6.97 3.46
N TYR A 320 -5.45 -6.61 4.18
CA TYR A 320 -5.34 -6.95 5.60
C TYR A 320 -6.03 -5.96 6.52
N VAL A 321 -6.13 -4.70 6.12
CA VAL A 321 -6.95 -3.72 6.83
C VAL A 321 -8.44 -4.02 6.66
N TYR A 322 -8.87 -4.41 5.46
CA TYR A 322 -10.27 -4.71 5.13
C TYR A 322 -10.73 -6.12 5.55
N ARG A 323 -9.87 -6.93 6.14
CA ARG A 323 -10.22 -8.30 6.57
C ARG A 323 -11.45 -8.34 7.48
N ASP A 324 -12.24 -9.40 7.33
CA ASP A 324 -13.48 -9.62 8.10
C ASP A 324 -13.28 -10.37 9.43
N VAL A 325 -12.05 -10.38 9.94
CA VAL A 325 -11.69 -11.02 11.21
C VAL A 325 -10.63 -10.20 11.94
N ASN A 326 -10.72 -10.12 13.26
CA ASN A 326 -9.62 -9.68 14.10
C ASN A 326 -9.00 -10.88 14.81
N PHE A 327 -7.68 -10.95 14.80
CA PHE A 327 -6.87 -11.80 15.67
C PHE A 327 -6.55 -10.93 16.89
N GLU A 328 -7.44 -10.97 17.91
CA GLU A 328 -7.41 -10.00 19.01
C GLU A 328 -6.22 -10.22 19.95
N SER A 329 -5.93 -11.47 20.24
CA SER A 329 -4.79 -11.83 21.11
C SER A 329 -4.34 -13.26 20.87
N PHE A 330 -3.08 -13.52 21.18
CA PHE A 330 -2.55 -14.87 21.32
C PHE A 330 -1.74 -14.95 22.61
N TYR A 331 -2.21 -15.74 23.58
CA TYR A 331 -1.58 -15.89 24.88
C TYR A 331 -1.79 -17.30 25.43
N SER A 332 -0.77 -17.88 26.07
CA SER A 332 -0.82 -19.24 26.66
C SER A 332 -1.39 -20.29 25.71
N ARG A 333 -0.99 -20.24 24.43
CA ARG A 333 -1.49 -21.11 23.34
C ARG A 333 -2.95 -20.91 22.96
N VAL A 334 -3.60 -19.89 23.46
CA VAL A 334 -4.99 -19.57 23.12
C VAL A 334 -5.01 -18.37 22.18
N LEU A 335 -5.59 -18.56 21.00
CA LEU A 335 -5.85 -17.51 20.02
C LEU A 335 -7.30 -17.04 20.17
N THR A 336 -7.50 -15.75 20.42
CA THR A 336 -8.82 -15.12 20.41
C THR A 336 -9.10 -14.52 19.05
N LEU A 337 -10.17 -15.01 18.39
CA LEU A 337 -10.67 -14.48 17.11
C LEU A 337 -11.98 -13.76 17.31
N LYS A 338 -12.16 -12.64 16.62
CA LYS A 338 -13.44 -11.92 16.50
C LYS A 338 -13.93 -11.94 15.07
N ASN A 339 -15.16 -12.40 14.87
CA ASN A 339 -15.84 -12.37 13.58
C ASN A 339 -16.41 -10.97 13.30
N LYS A 340 -15.94 -10.31 12.25
CA LYS A 340 -16.42 -9.00 11.77
C LYS A 340 -17.38 -9.13 10.59
N CYS A 341 -17.61 -10.32 10.04
CA CYS A 341 -18.60 -10.53 8.98
C CYS A 341 -19.98 -10.11 9.45
N ALA A 342 -20.80 -9.55 8.56
CA ALA A 342 -22.18 -9.21 8.85
C ALA A 342 -23.12 -10.44 8.83
N PHE A 343 -22.84 -11.43 7.98
CA PHE A 343 -23.77 -12.53 7.68
C PHE A 343 -23.19 -13.93 7.87
N THR A 344 -21.88 -14.07 7.98
CA THR A 344 -21.20 -15.36 7.82
C THR A 344 -20.62 -15.86 9.13
N ASN A 345 -20.85 -17.15 9.44
CA ASN A 345 -20.13 -17.87 10.47
C ASN A 345 -18.74 -18.24 9.93
N LEU A 346 -17.66 -17.90 10.66
CA LEU A 346 -16.30 -18.18 10.20
C LEU A 346 -16.06 -19.68 9.95
N ALA A 347 -16.63 -20.54 10.80
CA ALA A 347 -16.52 -21.98 10.68
C ALA A 347 -17.04 -22.55 9.34
N ASP A 348 -17.96 -21.86 8.66
CA ASP A 348 -18.54 -22.36 7.42
C ASP A 348 -17.63 -22.13 6.21
N ILE A 349 -16.76 -21.11 6.27
CA ILE A 349 -15.96 -20.65 5.12
C ILE A 349 -14.47 -20.93 5.31
N TYR A 350 -13.94 -20.84 6.55
CA TYR A 350 -12.50 -20.85 6.77
C TYR A 350 -12.02 -22.04 7.59
N ASN A 351 -10.79 -22.47 7.30
CA ASN A 351 -9.92 -23.19 8.24
C ASN A 351 -8.91 -22.20 8.82
N LEU A 352 -8.47 -22.44 10.05
CA LEU A 352 -7.34 -21.75 10.66
C LEU A 352 -6.06 -22.56 10.41
N SER A 353 -5.12 -21.99 9.69
CA SER A 353 -3.76 -22.52 9.58
C SER A 353 -2.85 -21.76 10.54
N TYR A 354 -1.88 -22.46 11.14
CA TYR A 354 -0.79 -21.80 11.86
C TYR A 354 0.57 -22.30 11.36
N GLU A 355 1.56 -21.44 11.47
CA GLU A 355 2.93 -21.74 11.09
C GLU A 355 3.89 -21.11 12.09
N VAL A 356 4.76 -21.93 12.70
CA VAL A 356 5.80 -21.46 13.61
C VAL A 356 7.08 -21.28 12.82
N LEU A 357 7.66 -20.09 12.91
CA LEU A 357 8.93 -19.75 12.29
C LEU A 357 10.00 -19.61 13.37
N ARG A 358 11.19 -20.14 13.09
CA ARG A 358 12.43 -19.94 13.87
C ARG A 358 13.43 -19.17 13.00
N ASN A 359 13.79 -17.95 13.39
CA ASN A 359 14.64 -17.06 12.58
C ASN A 359 14.14 -16.95 11.12
N GLY A 360 12.83 -16.77 10.95
CA GLY A 360 12.17 -16.66 9.64
C GLY A 360 11.96 -17.96 8.88
N VAL A 361 12.49 -19.09 9.35
CA VAL A 361 12.36 -20.41 8.70
C VAL A 361 11.21 -21.19 9.34
N SER A 362 10.31 -21.74 8.53
CA SER A 362 9.21 -22.59 8.97
C SER A 362 9.72 -23.87 9.65
N VAL A 363 9.32 -24.10 10.89
CA VAL A 363 9.68 -25.29 11.68
C VAL A 363 8.48 -26.16 12.05
N GLU A 364 7.30 -25.59 12.02
CA GLU A 364 6.05 -26.31 12.27
C GLU A 364 4.91 -25.63 11.51
N LYS A 365 4.05 -26.45 10.87
CA LYS A 365 2.86 -25.95 10.17
C LYS A 365 1.72 -26.94 10.31
N ASN A 366 0.53 -26.43 10.67
CA ASN A 366 -0.65 -27.28 10.85
C ASN A 366 -1.95 -26.46 10.67
N GLN A 367 -3.08 -27.16 10.75
CA GLN A 367 -4.42 -26.54 10.70
C GLN A 367 -5.24 -26.95 11.93
N VAL A 368 -6.08 -26.05 12.38
CA VAL A 368 -7.03 -26.25 13.48
C VAL A 368 -8.43 -25.88 12.98
N ALA A 369 -9.41 -26.65 13.40
CA ALA A 369 -10.81 -26.33 13.13
C ALA A 369 -11.23 -25.06 13.88
N ILE A 370 -11.95 -24.19 13.20
CA ILE A 370 -12.57 -23.01 13.82
C ILE A 370 -13.92 -23.48 14.43
N PRO A 371 -14.20 -23.21 15.71
CA PRO A 371 -15.53 -23.45 16.27
C PRO A 371 -16.56 -22.53 15.61
N SER A 372 -17.85 -22.76 15.87
CA SER A 372 -18.91 -21.86 15.36
C SER A 372 -18.75 -20.46 15.96
N VAL A 373 -18.47 -19.48 15.11
CA VAL A 373 -18.32 -18.06 15.49
C VAL A 373 -19.28 -17.24 14.66
N LEU A 374 -20.42 -16.92 15.22
CA LEU A 374 -21.44 -16.12 14.56
C LEU A 374 -20.98 -14.65 14.38
N PRO A 375 -21.60 -13.91 13.46
CA PRO A 375 -21.31 -12.48 13.24
C PRO A 375 -21.25 -11.65 14.53
N GLY A 376 -20.19 -10.86 14.67
CA GLY A 376 -19.95 -10.00 15.83
C GLY A 376 -19.49 -10.71 17.11
N LYS A 377 -19.33 -12.05 17.09
CA LYS A 377 -18.90 -12.84 18.24
C LYS A 377 -17.41 -13.13 18.22
N THR A 378 -16.88 -13.43 19.40
CA THR A 378 -15.49 -13.90 19.62
C THR A 378 -15.47 -15.38 19.95
N CYS A 379 -14.33 -16.03 19.72
CA CYS A 379 -14.05 -17.37 20.22
C CYS A 379 -12.58 -17.51 20.58
N ASP A 380 -12.31 -18.42 21.51
CA ASP A 380 -10.97 -18.84 21.88
C ASP A 380 -10.66 -20.19 21.26
N ILE A 381 -9.46 -20.31 20.67
CA ILE A 381 -8.99 -21.52 19.99
C ILE A 381 -7.65 -21.92 20.60
N ASN A 382 -7.59 -23.13 21.15
CA ASN A 382 -6.32 -23.69 21.61
C ASN A 382 -5.47 -24.13 20.42
N ILE A 383 -4.21 -23.65 20.36
CA ILE A 383 -3.25 -23.91 19.28
C ILE A 383 -2.26 -24.96 19.74
N PRO A 384 -2.31 -26.18 19.18
CA PRO A 384 -1.55 -27.33 19.68
C PRO A 384 -0.14 -27.42 19.07
N TYR A 385 0.58 -26.29 18.95
CA TYR A 385 1.94 -26.35 18.44
C TYR A 385 2.87 -27.07 19.43
N THR A 386 3.87 -27.77 18.88
CA THR A 386 4.79 -28.63 19.63
C THR A 386 6.21 -28.06 19.72
N THR A 387 6.52 -27.07 18.88
CA THR A 387 7.83 -26.44 18.83
C THR A 387 8.25 -25.92 20.20
N ALA A 388 9.41 -26.39 20.68
CA ALA A 388 10.04 -25.83 21.88
C ALA A 388 10.65 -24.47 21.55
N VAL A 389 10.22 -23.45 22.28
CA VAL A 389 10.72 -22.07 22.15
C VAL A 389 11.85 -21.85 23.18
N ASP A 390 12.98 -21.36 22.75
CA ASP A 390 14.14 -21.01 23.57
C ASP A 390 14.60 -19.57 23.30
N ASP A 391 15.55 -19.10 24.08
CA ASP A 391 16.09 -17.71 23.98
C ASP A 391 17.22 -17.59 22.93
N LYS A 392 17.56 -18.69 22.22
CA LYS A 392 18.68 -18.72 21.26
C LYS A 392 18.25 -18.31 19.86
N ALA A 393 16.96 -18.10 19.62
CA ALA A 393 16.41 -17.74 18.32
C ALA A 393 15.16 -16.86 18.48
N GLU A 394 14.84 -16.12 17.42
CA GLU A 394 13.58 -15.42 17.32
C GLU A 394 12.50 -16.37 16.81
N TYR A 395 11.40 -16.50 17.55
CA TYR A 395 10.26 -17.31 17.17
C TYR A 395 9.03 -16.44 16.94
N VAL A 396 8.34 -16.69 15.85
CA VAL A 396 7.02 -16.09 15.57
C VAL A 396 6.04 -17.17 15.14
N ILE A 397 4.76 -16.96 15.44
CA ILE A 397 3.68 -17.80 14.94
C ILE A 397 2.80 -16.96 14.02
N THR A 398 2.55 -17.48 12.83
CA THR A 398 1.64 -16.88 11.84
C THR A 398 0.33 -17.64 11.86
N PHE A 399 -0.76 -16.94 12.04
CA PHE A 399 -2.12 -17.46 11.86
C PHE A 399 -2.68 -16.98 10.54
N SER A 400 -3.33 -17.89 9.79
CA SER A 400 -3.96 -17.59 8.51
C SER A 400 -5.35 -18.22 8.44
N LEU A 401 -6.34 -17.41 8.04
CA LEU A 401 -7.65 -17.93 7.65
C LEU A 401 -7.63 -18.25 6.15
N VAL A 402 -7.83 -19.52 5.83
CA VAL A 402 -7.81 -20.01 4.45
C VAL A 402 -9.16 -20.57 4.04
N LEU A 403 -9.55 -20.37 2.78
CA LEU A 403 -10.84 -20.88 2.28
C LEU A 403 -10.94 -22.41 2.39
N LYS A 404 -12.01 -22.91 2.96
CA LYS A 404 -12.32 -24.35 3.06
C LYS A 404 -12.61 -25.00 1.71
N LYS A 405 -13.19 -24.25 0.78
CA LYS A 405 -13.63 -24.72 -0.54
C LYS A 405 -13.31 -23.65 -1.57
N SER A 406 -13.14 -24.07 -2.82
CA SER A 406 -13.06 -23.13 -3.94
C SER A 406 -14.38 -22.35 -4.08
N THR A 407 -14.25 -21.09 -4.47
CA THR A 407 -15.33 -20.17 -4.79
C THR A 407 -15.26 -19.82 -6.27
N SER A 408 -16.20 -19.02 -6.79
CA SER A 408 -16.14 -18.49 -8.16
C SER A 408 -14.98 -17.49 -8.39
N TRP A 409 -14.35 -16.99 -7.32
CA TRP A 409 -13.30 -15.96 -7.38
C TRP A 409 -11.95 -16.43 -6.80
N SER A 410 -11.88 -17.58 -6.12
CA SER A 410 -10.61 -18.11 -5.61
C SER A 410 -10.65 -19.61 -5.34
N LYS A 411 -9.46 -20.22 -5.26
CA LYS A 411 -9.30 -21.65 -4.99
C LYS A 411 -9.35 -21.93 -3.48
N GLN A 412 -9.70 -23.20 -3.14
CA GLN A 412 -9.52 -23.72 -1.78
C GLN A 412 -8.07 -23.45 -1.30
N GLY A 413 -7.93 -23.09 -0.03
CA GLY A 413 -6.64 -22.78 0.58
C GLY A 413 -6.17 -21.34 0.35
N TYR A 414 -6.91 -20.53 -0.43
CA TYR A 414 -6.59 -19.12 -0.57
C TYR A 414 -6.66 -18.41 0.79
N GLU A 415 -5.61 -17.67 1.14
CA GLU A 415 -5.50 -16.95 2.39
C GLU A 415 -6.26 -15.62 2.29
N MET A 416 -7.19 -15.39 3.23
CA MET A 416 -8.03 -14.20 3.30
C MET A 416 -7.61 -13.23 4.40
N ALA A 417 -7.04 -13.72 5.49
CA ALA A 417 -6.59 -12.92 6.61
C ALA A 417 -5.42 -13.60 7.30
N GLN A 418 -4.45 -12.83 7.76
CA GLN A 418 -3.33 -13.35 8.54
C GLN A 418 -2.89 -12.36 9.61
N GLN A 419 -2.21 -12.90 10.62
CA GLN A 419 -1.59 -12.14 11.71
C GLN A 419 -0.41 -12.93 12.26
N GLN A 420 0.67 -12.23 12.62
CA GLN A 420 1.81 -12.82 13.32
C GLN A 420 1.90 -12.35 14.76
N PHE A 421 2.35 -13.26 15.62
CA PHE A 421 2.67 -12.97 17.02
C PHE A 421 4.06 -13.51 17.35
N LYS A 422 4.79 -12.77 18.19
CA LYS A 422 6.07 -13.23 18.74
C LYS A 422 5.81 -14.34 19.77
N LEU A 423 6.64 -15.38 19.74
CA LEU A 423 6.68 -16.39 20.78
C LEU A 423 7.89 -16.15 21.69
N SER A 424 7.72 -16.31 23.00
CA SER A 424 8.80 -16.31 23.98
C SER A 424 8.70 -17.52 24.89
N ALA A 425 9.82 -17.92 25.50
CA ALA A 425 9.87 -19.07 26.40
C ALA A 425 9.01 -18.88 27.67
N GLU A 426 8.91 -17.66 28.18
CA GLU A 426 8.14 -17.33 29.37
C GLU A 426 6.64 -17.19 29.12
N ASN A 427 6.27 -16.75 27.93
CA ASN A 427 4.89 -16.55 27.52
C ASN A 427 4.69 -17.14 26.13
N ALA A 428 3.95 -18.24 26.06
CA ALA A 428 3.51 -18.79 24.80
C ALA A 428 2.46 -17.86 24.13
N GLY A 429 2.77 -16.58 23.97
CA GLY A 429 1.91 -15.59 23.35
C GLY A 429 2.45 -14.19 23.53
N GLY A 430 2.23 -13.32 22.59
CA GLY A 430 2.90 -12.05 22.64
C GLY A 430 2.35 -10.98 21.72
N THR A 431 3.12 -9.93 21.64
CA THR A 431 2.89 -8.73 20.84
C THR A 431 2.75 -9.09 19.37
N SER A 432 1.78 -8.49 18.70
CA SER A 432 1.64 -8.60 17.24
C SER A 432 2.88 -8.04 16.55
N VAL A 433 3.43 -8.79 15.61
CA VAL A 433 4.59 -8.36 14.81
C VAL A 433 4.24 -7.16 13.90
N ALA A 434 2.95 -6.95 13.62
CA ALA A 434 2.48 -5.78 12.88
C ALA A 434 2.47 -4.49 13.73
N ASP A 435 2.64 -4.59 15.06
CA ASP A 435 2.73 -3.42 15.93
C ASP A 435 3.99 -2.61 15.57
N PRO A 436 3.87 -1.30 15.29
CA PRO A 436 5.02 -0.46 14.98
C PRO A 436 6.00 -0.31 16.16
N THR A 437 5.56 -0.58 17.39
CA THR A 437 6.41 -0.59 18.58
C THR A 437 7.16 -1.92 18.76
N PHE A 438 6.97 -2.88 17.85
CA PHE A 438 7.69 -4.14 17.88
C PHE A 438 9.18 -3.90 17.63
N VAL A 439 9.91 -3.58 18.68
CA VAL A 439 11.35 -3.41 18.68
C VAL A 439 12.00 -4.79 18.81
N GLN A 440 12.86 -5.09 17.87
CA GLN A 440 13.73 -6.23 17.96
C GLN A 440 14.68 -6.08 19.13
N LYS A 441 14.52 -6.90 20.15
CA LYS A 441 15.52 -7.10 21.18
C LYS A 441 16.34 -8.32 20.81
N ASP A 442 17.60 -8.11 20.54
CA ASP A 442 18.63 -9.13 20.45
C ASP A 442 18.37 -10.32 19.50
N HIS A 443 19.19 -10.46 18.50
CA HIS A 443 19.13 -11.57 17.53
C HIS A 443 19.93 -12.76 17.96
N GLY A 444 20.03 -13.13 19.13
CA GLY A 444 20.60 -14.37 19.68
C GLY A 444 21.61 -15.20 18.87
N ASN A 445 21.94 -14.83 17.64
CA ASN A 445 22.79 -15.58 16.72
C ASN A 445 23.58 -14.70 15.75
N LEU A 446 24.18 -13.61 16.22
CA LEU A 446 25.33 -13.11 15.47
C LEU A 446 26.37 -14.23 15.43
N PRO A 447 26.91 -14.60 14.26
CA PRO A 447 27.93 -15.64 14.19
C PRO A 447 29.09 -15.25 15.09
N ALA A 448 29.55 -16.17 15.95
CA ALA A 448 30.65 -15.91 16.83
C ALA A 448 31.86 -15.41 16.04
N ILE A 449 32.30 -14.19 16.32
CA ILE A 449 33.42 -13.56 15.60
C ILE A 449 34.68 -14.34 15.95
N GLN A 450 35.30 -14.94 14.96
CA GLN A 450 36.55 -15.68 15.15
C GLN A 450 37.75 -14.73 15.05
N GLU A 451 38.38 -14.42 16.16
CA GLU A 451 39.58 -13.60 16.21
C GLU A 451 40.89 -14.33 15.84
N LYS A 452 40.79 -15.35 14.95
CA LYS A 452 41.97 -16.07 14.46
C LYS A 452 42.57 -15.35 13.26
N GLY A 453 43.85 -15.01 13.31
CA GLY A 453 44.59 -14.36 12.24
C GLY A 453 45.40 -13.15 12.70
N LYS A 454 45.99 -12.46 11.72
CA LYS A 454 46.77 -11.21 11.95
C LYS A 454 46.35 -10.20 10.90
N LEU A 455 46.15 -8.95 11.34
CA LEU A 455 45.95 -7.81 10.48
C LEU A 455 47.22 -7.04 10.24
N LYS A 456 47.45 -6.58 9.02
CA LYS A 456 48.48 -5.59 8.67
C LYS A 456 47.79 -4.28 8.36
N VAL A 457 48.33 -3.18 8.81
CA VAL A 457 47.91 -1.83 8.46
C VAL A 457 49.05 -1.14 7.79
N LYS A 458 48.84 -0.65 6.59
CA LYS A 458 49.80 0.19 5.85
C LYS A 458 49.01 1.36 5.30
N ASP A 459 49.37 2.55 5.69
CA ASP A 459 48.59 3.76 5.39
C ASP A 459 47.14 3.56 5.82
N ASN A 460 46.16 3.82 4.97
CA ASN A 460 44.74 3.59 5.24
C ASN A 460 44.22 2.22 4.75
N THR A 461 45.12 1.26 4.45
CA THR A 461 44.77 -0.08 4.00
C THR A 461 44.98 -1.12 5.09
N ILE A 462 43.95 -1.90 5.36
CA ILE A 462 43.91 -3.00 6.31
C ILE A 462 43.88 -4.30 5.53
N THR A 463 44.86 -5.18 5.72
CA THR A 463 44.95 -6.47 5.01
C THR A 463 44.90 -7.61 6.01
N GLY A 464 43.98 -8.54 5.79
CA GLY A 464 43.92 -9.85 6.44
C GLY A 464 44.48 -10.96 5.51
N LYS A 465 44.17 -12.22 5.85
CA LYS A 465 44.61 -13.37 5.04
C LYS A 465 43.93 -13.38 3.65
N ASP A 466 42.62 -13.21 3.62
CA ASP A 466 41.78 -13.38 2.43
C ASP A 466 41.06 -12.08 2.01
N PHE A 467 41.36 -10.93 2.63
CA PHE A 467 40.66 -9.68 2.37
C PHE A 467 41.56 -8.46 2.45
N SER A 468 41.11 -7.39 1.84
CA SER A 468 41.70 -6.05 1.94
C SER A 468 40.62 -4.99 2.01
N ILE A 469 40.78 -4.05 2.93
CA ILE A 469 39.89 -2.89 3.09
C ILE A 469 40.75 -1.64 3.04
N THR A 470 40.36 -0.68 2.22
CA THR A 470 41.05 0.62 2.09
C THR A 470 40.08 1.76 2.35
N PHE A 471 40.50 2.72 3.15
CA PHE A 471 39.80 3.99 3.35
C PHE A 471 40.55 5.09 2.60
N ALA A 472 39.81 6.01 1.98
CA ALA A 472 40.36 7.22 1.41
C ALA A 472 40.74 8.22 2.50
N GLU A 473 41.46 9.30 2.15
CA GLU A 473 41.86 10.34 3.08
C GLU A 473 40.68 11.06 3.76
N ASP A 474 39.55 11.16 3.05
CA ASP A 474 38.30 11.73 3.55
C ASP A 474 37.48 10.74 4.39
N GLY A 475 37.95 9.52 4.62
CA GLY A 475 37.23 8.51 5.39
C GLY A 475 36.27 7.66 4.59
N THR A 476 36.15 7.85 3.27
CA THR A 476 35.35 6.96 2.43
C THR A 476 35.90 5.53 2.47
N LEU A 477 35.05 4.54 2.67
CA LEU A 477 35.41 3.13 2.45
C LEU A 477 35.61 2.95 0.94
N ALA A 478 36.86 3.11 0.50
CA ALA A 478 37.21 3.24 -0.90
C ALA A 478 37.29 1.89 -1.63
N ASN A 479 37.65 0.83 -0.90
CA ASN A 479 37.77 -0.49 -1.50
C ASN A 479 37.56 -1.59 -0.46
N TRP A 480 36.88 -2.67 -0.84
CA TRP A 480 36.75 -3.87 -0.02
C TRP A 480 36.70 -5.11 -0.93
N THR A 481 37.71 -5.95 -0.78
CA THR A 481 37.84 -7.19 -1.53
C THR A 481 37.94 -8.39 -0.60
N TYR A 482 37.38 -9.52 -1.05
CA TYR A 482 37.50 -10.81 -0.40
C TYR A 482 37.86 -11.90 -1.44
N ARG A 483 39.02 -12.58 -1.27
CA ARG A 483 39.52 -13.60 -2.22
C ARG A 483 39.47 -13.13 -3.68
N ASN A 484 39.95 -11.93 -3.95
CA ASN A 484 39.90 -11.22 -5.24
C ASN A 484 38.51 -10.86 -5.76
N THR A 485 37.44 -11.12 -5.02
CA THR A 485 36.09 -10.64 -5.35
C THR A 485 35.92 -9.23 -4.78
N GLN A 486 35.54 -8.28 -5.61
CA GLN A 486 35.13 -6.95 -5.18
C GLN A 486 33.77 -7.05 -4.48
N LEU A 487 33.65 -6.53 -3.26
CA LEU A 487 32.39 -6.55 -2.49
C LEU A 487 31.63 -5.23 -2.61
N VAL A 488 32.33 -4.11 -2.47
CA VAL A 488 31.79 -2.76 -2.52
C VAL A 488 32.33 -2.07 -3.76
N GLN A 489 31.48 -1.37 -4.50
CA GLN A 489 31.90 -0.56 -5.64
C GLN A 489 33.00 0.43 -5.17
N PRO A 490 34.14 0.58 -5.88
CA PRO A 490 35.22 1.48 -5.49
C PRO A 490 34.72 2.93 -5.24
N ASN A 491 35.13 3.48 -4.09
CA ASN A 491 34.75 4.82 -3.62
C ASN A 491 33.26 5.03 -3.35
N ALA A 492 32.47 3.97 -3.20
CA ALA A 492 31.05 3.98 -2.94
C ALA A 492 30.65 3.27 -1.64
N GLY A 493 31.52 3.38 -0.62
CA GLY A 493 31.19 2.97 0.75
C GLY A 493 30.12 3.87 1.38
N PRO A 494 29.79 3.64 2.67
CA PRO A 494 28.70 4.34 3.32
C PRO A 494 28.76 5.86 3.17
N ASP A 495 27.63 6.44 2.73
CA ASP A 495 27.41 7.86 2.56
C ASP A 495 26.14 8.27 3.29
N PHE A 496 25.92 9.57 3.49
CA PHE A 496 24.68 10.09 4.03
C PHE A 496 23.52 9.79 3.07
N ASN A 497 22.41 9.30 3.59
CA ASN A 497 21.19 9.13 2.83
C ASN A 497 19.99 9.69 3.59
N GLY A 498 19.61 10.90 3.23
CA GLY A 498 18.39 11.56 3.72
C GLY A 498 17.35 11.75 2.61
N PHE A 499 17.70 11.40 1.37
CA PHE A 499 16.83 11.61 0.22
C PHE A 499 15.64 10.64 0.24
N ARG A 500 14.45 11.20 0.19
CA ARG A 500 13.20 10.47 -0.10
C ARG A 500 12.28 11.35 -0.93
N ARG A 501 11.84 10.81 -2.04
CA ARG A 501 10.83 11.43 -2.88
C ARG A 501 9.72 10.44 -3.18
N ILE A 502 8.56 10.72 -2.65
CA ILE A 502 7.31 9.98 -2.90
C ILE A 502 6.18 10.98 -3.14
N ALA A 503 5.10 10.54 -3.78
CA ALA A 503 3.99 11.41 -4.13
C ALA A 503 3.38 12.14 -2.93
N ASN A 504 3.28 11.46 -1.78
CA ASN A 504 2.73 12.05 -0.55
C ASN A 504 3.62 13.07 0.15
N ASP A 505 4.91 13.06 -0.08
CA ASP A 505 5.83 14.06 0.47
C ASP A 505 5.76 15.39 -0.28
N ASN A 506 5.27 15.37 -1.51
CA ASN A 506 5.10 16.54 -2.37
C ASN A 506 3.68 17.06 -2.26
N VAL A 507 3.46 17.93 -1.30
CA VAL A 507 2.17 18.40 -0.78
C VAL A 507 1.23 18.98 -1.83
N ASN A 508 1.63 19.23 -3.04
CA ASN A 508 0.81 19.88 -4.05
C ASN A 508 1.16 19.45 -5.48
N LEU A 509 1.34 18.18 -5.76
CA LEU A 509 1.20 17.69 -7.14
C LEU A 509 -0.25 17.89 -7.62
N GLY A 510 -0.80 19.04 -7.24
CA GLY A 510 -2.19 19.24 -7.08
C GLY A 510 -2.95 19.58 -8.32
N ALA A 511 -4.15 19.15 -8.29
CA ALA A 511 -5.27 19.41 -9.17
C ALA A 511 -5.59 20.90 -9.46
N THR A 512 -4.92 21.84 -8.83
CA THR A 512 -5.27 23.25 -8.93
C THR A 512 -4.26 24.11 -9.70
N GLY A 513 -3.23 23.53 -10.31
CA GLY A 513 -2.25 24.28 -11.11
C GLY A 513 -1.44 25.33 -10.33
N GLY A 514 -1.50 25.29 -9.01
CA GLY A 514 -0.88 26.24 -8.11
C GLY A 514 0.06 25.57 -7.14
N VAL A 515 1.04 24.83 -7.63
CA VAL A 515 2.15 24.43 -6.77
C VAL A 515 3.07 25.62 -6.63
N ALA A 516 3.30 26.01 -5.40
CA ALA A 516 4.39 26.91 -5.13
C ALA A 516 5.68 26.23 -5.58
N GLU A 517 6.41 26.86 -6.52
CA GLU A 517 7.71 26.42 -7.03
C GLU A 517 8.76 26.18 -5.92
N ASN A 518 8.39 26.41 -4.67
CA ASN A 518 9.23 26.39 -3.48
C ASN A 518 9.10 25.14 -2.60
N GLU A 519 8.10 24.28 -2.79
CA GLU A 519 7.84 23.16 -1.86
C GLU A 519 8.63 21.88 -2.19
N ASN A 520 9.22 21.79 -3.38
CA ASN A 520 10.08 20.66 -3.76
C ASN A 520 11.52 20.74 -3.21
N LYS A 521 11.84 21.69 -2.35
CA LYS A 521 13.23 21.99 -1.99
C LYS A 521 13.85 21.13 -0.90
N GLU A 522 13.10 20.28 -0.22
CA GLU A 522 13.64 19.46 0.88
C GLU A 522 13.37 17.96 0.71
N GLU A 523 13.76 17.40 -0.41
CA GLU A 523 13.74 15.93 -0.59
C GLU A 523 14.82 15.21 0.23
N GLY A 524 15.64 15.97 0.97
CA GLY A 524 16.78 15.48 1.73
C GLY A 524 18.06 15.36 0.90
N ALA A 525 19.16 15.14 1.54
CA ALA A 525 20.47 15.05 0.88
C ALA A 525 20.68 13.63 0.31
N LEU A 526 21.10 13.57 -0.95
CA LEU A 526 21.52 12.33 -1.61
C LEU A 526 22.89 11.86 -1.10
N THR A 527 23.77 12.80 -0.73
CA THR A 527 25.13 12.52 -0.28
C THR A 527 25.53 13.49 0.81
N GLY A 528 26.59 13.17 1.53
CA GLY A 528 27.15 14.03 2.56
C GLY A 528 28.62 14.32 2.36
N LYS A 529 29.11 15.33 3.08
CA LYS A 529 30.55 15.59 3.20
C LYS A 529 31.16 14.58 4.17
N LYS A 530 32.12 13.82 3.70
CA LYS A 530 32.83 12.79 4.47
C LYS A 530 34.05 13.37 5.17
N MET A 531 34.42 12.74 6.27
CA MET A 531 35.60 13.11 7.06
C MET A 531 36.18 11.87 7.77
N MET A 532 37.48 11.69 7.65
CA MET A 532 38.23 10.76 8.53
C MET A 532 38.35 11.39 9.93
N VAL A 533 37.75 10.72 10.92
CA VAL A 533 37.82 11.14 12.33
C VAL A 533 39.02 10.47 13.00
N LYS A 534 39.21 9.17 12.74
CA LYS A 534 40.32 8.40 13.26
C LYS A 534 40.82 7.43 12.23
N ALA A 535 42.05 7.61 11.75
CA ALA A 535 42.70 6.71 10.80
C ALA A 535 42.83 5.27 11.35
N PRO A 536 42.99 4.27 10.48
CA PRO A 536 43.11 2.88 10.89
C PRO A 536 44.16 2.65 11.97
N LYS A 537 43.74 2.17 13.13
CA LYS A 537 44.64 1.92 14.28
C LYS A 537 44.36 0.56 14.88
N LYS A 538 45.42 -0.18 15.17
CA LYS A 538 45.32 -1.46 15.88
C LYS A 538 44.79 -1.26 17.30
N GLN A 539 43.81 -2.09 17.67
CA GLN A 539 43.30 -2.21 19.02
C GLN A 539 43.20 -3.70 19.36
N GLY A 540 44.20 -4.18 20.11
CA GLY A 540 44.37 -5.62 20.35
C GLY A 540 44.66 -6.37 19.04
N LYS A 541 43.78 -7.35 18.69
CA LYS A 541 43.88 -8.10 17.44
C LYS A 541 43.16 -7.40 16.27
N ASN A 542 42.28 -6.46 16.56
CA ASN A 542 41.39 -5.78 15.62
C ASN A 542 42.00 -4.47 15.13
N VAL A 543 41.37 -3.89 14.11
CA VAL A 543 41.64 -2.53 13.65
C VAL A 543 40.37 -1.71 13.77
N VAL A 544 40.47 -0.50 14.33
CA VAL A 544 39.40 0.47 14.47
C VAL A 544 39.63 1.64 13.52
N VAL A 545 38.56 2.06 12.84
CA VAL A 545 38.52 3.27 12.01
C VAL A 545 37.28 4.06 12.40
N GLU A 546 37.38 5.38 12.50
CA GLU A 546 36.22 6.22 12.77
C GLU A 546 36.12 7.28 11.66
N THR A 547 34.93 7.39 11.10
CA THR A 547 34.61 8.35 10.06
C THR A 547 33.36 9.13 10.42
N ALA A 548 33.08 10.23 9.73
CA ALA A 548 31.81 10.94 9.81
C ALA A 548 31.35 11.36 8.43
N VAL A 549 30.04 11.44 8.26
CA VAL A 549 29.40 11.97 7.06
C VAL A 549 28.27 12.92 7.47
N THR A 550 28.24 14.12 6.87
CA THR A 550 27.26 15.14 7.23
C THR A 550 26.66 15.82 6.01
N ASN A 551 25.35 16.12 6.10
CA ASN A 551 24.66 16.94 5.11
C ASN A 551 24.71 18.45 5.47
N GLY A 552 25.44 18.83 6.54
CA GLY A 552 25.53 20.18 7.06
C GLY A 552 24.57 20.51 8.20
N LYS A 553 23.48 19.75 8.35
CA LYS A 553 22.53 19.83 9.47
C LYS A 553 22.69 18.62 10.41
N ASP A 554 22.69 17.44 9.83
CA ASP A 554 22.73 16.15 10.53
C ASP A 554 24.05 15.44 10.22
N THR A 555 24.49 14.60 11.15
CA THR A 555 25.78 13.91 11.02
C THR A 555 25.65 12.46 11.46
N HIS A 556 26.19 11.54 10.64
CA HIS A 556 26.42 10.16 11.02
C HIS A 556 27.88 9.99 11.41
N GLN A 557 28.15 9.52 12.62
CA GLN A 557 29.46 9.03 13.04
C GLN A 557 29.48 7.52 12.83
N ILE A 558 30.49 7.02 12.13
CA ILE A 558 30.61 5.60 11.78
C ILE A 558 31.91 5.06 12.35
N ALA A 559 31.81 4.13 13.28
CA ALA A 559 32.94 3.38 13.80
C ALA A 559 32.99 1.99 13.21
N TYR A 560 34.12 1.65 12.60
CA TYR A 560 34.38 0.32 12.03
C TYR A 560 35.31 -0.45 12.94
N ILE A 561 34.93 -1.67 13.30
CA ILE A 561 35.81 -2.64 13.97
C ILE A 561 36.06 -3.78 12.96
N ILE A 562 37.30 -3.88 12.51
CA ILE A 562 37.73 -4.86 11.50
C ILE A 562 38.46 -6.00 12.20
N TYR A 563 37.91 -7.20 12.04
CA TYR A 563 38.38 -8.43 12.66
C TYR A 563 39.34 -9.21 11.78
N PRO A 564 40.25 -10.05 12.36
CA PRO A 564 41.21 -10.83 11.59
C PRO A 564 40.62 -11.80 10.55
N ASN A 565 39.38 -12.21 10.70
CA ASN A 565 38.67 -13.09 9.76
C ASN A 565 37.98 -12.34 8.62
N GLY A 566 38.00 -10.99 8.60
CA GLY A 566 37.36 -10.15 7.60
C GLY A 566 35.95 -9.68 7.94
N THR A 567 35.42 -10.08 9.09
CA THR A 567 34.18 -9.49 9.62
C THR A 567 34.42 -8.00 9.92
N VAL A 568 33.43 -7.17 9.67
CA VAL A 568 33.45 -5.75 9.98
C VAL A 568 32.18 -5.43 10.76
N ASP A 569 32.33 -4.96 11.99
CA ASP A 569 31.26 -4.33 12.72
C ASP A 569 31.22 -2.86 12.35
N MET A 570 30.04 -2.36 12.04
CA MET A 570 29.82 -0.96 11.71
C MET A 570 28.78 -0.37 12.67
N LYS A 571 29.24 0.46 13.57
CA LYS A 571 28.39 1.18 14.52
C LYS A 571 28.14 2.59 14.00
N VAL A 572 26.88 2.91 13.77
CA VAL A 572 26.46 4.23 13.28
C VAL A 572 25.72 4.96 14.39
N THR A 573 26.22 6.15 14.75
CA THR A 573 25.51 7.07 15.63
C THR A 573 25.07 8.27 14.80
N THR A 574 23.76 8.53 14.78
CA THR A 574 23.18 9.64 14.03
C THR A 574 22.67 10.72 15.00
N ASN A 575 22.69 11.97 14.55
CA ASN A 575 21.99 13.07 15.22
C ASN A 575 21.03 13.70 14.22
N ASN A 576 19.72 13.61 14.51
CA ASN A 576 18.68 14.20 13.70
C ASN A 576 18.19 15.51 14.29
N SER A 577 18.19 16.57 13.51
CA SER A 577 17.84 17.93 13.94
C SER A 577 16.35 18.26 13.83
N SER A 578 15.54 17.46 13.11
CA SER A 578 14.15 17.78 12.84
C SER A 578 13.25 16.53 12.72
N GLU A 579 12.08 16.56 13.34
CA GLU A 579 11.06 15.54 13.16
C GLU A 579 10.46 15.51 11.75
N GLU A 580 10.61 16.61 11.00
CA GLU A 580 10.20 16.70 9.59
C GLU A 580 11.18 16.00 8.63
N THR A 581 12.33 15.57 9.11
CA THR A 581 13.28 14.78 8.30
C THR A 581 12.59 13.53 7.76
N ARG A 582 12.59 13.35 6.46
CA ARG A 582 11.83 12.27 5.80
C ARG A 582 12.51 10.93 5.94
N LYS A 583 13.85 10.92 5.99
CA LYS A 583 14.66 9.70 6.02
C LYS A 583 15.99 9.95 6.71
N ILE A 584 16.43 9.00 7.51
CA ILE A 584 17.74 8.97 8.12
C ILE A 584 18.36 7.61 7.86
N GLY A 585 19.46 7.58 7.13
CA GLY A 585 20.11 6.33 6.79
C GLY A 585 21.47 6.52 6.14
N ILE A 586 22.06 5.42 5.74
CA ILE A 586 23.25 5.37 4.91
C ILE A 586 22.95 4.69 3.58
N ALA A 587 23.61 5.17 2.53
CA ALA A 587 23.63 4.53 1.22
C ALA A 587 25.03 4.02 0.91
N MET A 588 25.10 2.91 0.16
CA MET A 588 26.35 2.40 -0.39
C MET A 588 26.08 1.62 -1.68
N GLN A 589 27.12 1.31 -2.43
CA GLN A 589 26.98 0.51 -3.63
C GLN A 589 27.77 -0.79 -3.51
N PHE A 590 27.09 -1.91 -3.74
CA PHE A 590 27.77 -3.20 -3.89
C PHE A 590 28.24 -3.39 -5.33
N ALA A 591 29.29 -4.18 -5.46
CA ALA A 591 29.86 -4.51 -6.76
C ALA A 591 28.85 -5.28 -7.63
N PRO A 592 28.96 -5.21 -8.97
CA PRO A 592 28.12 -5.98 -9.88
C PRO A 592 28.18 -7.49 -9.62
N GLY A 593 27.04 -8.17 -9.89
CA GLY A 593 26.95 -9.63 -9.85
C GLY A 593 26.35 -10.21 -8.57
N PHE A 594 26.19 -9.45 -7.51
CA PHE A 594 25.52 -9.90 -6.28
C PHE A 594 23.98 -9.83 -6.41
N GLU A 595 23.45 -10.49 -7.44
CA GLU A 595 22.06 -10.38 -7.86
C GLU A 595 21.08 -11.18 -6.98
N ASN A 596 21.53 -12.29 -6.38
CA ASN A 596 20.68 -13.14 -5.56
C ASN A 596 20.58 -12.56 -4.15
N VAL A 597 19.36 -12.37 -3.70
CA VAL A 597 19.05 -11.74 -2.43
C VAL A 597 18.27 -12.69 -1.54
N GLU A 598 18.78 -12.96 -0.34
CA GLU A 598 18.04 -13.62 0.74
C GLU A 598 18.01 -12.67 1.94
N TYR A 599 16.82 -12.41 2.48
CA TYR A 599 16.69 -11.51 3.62
C TYR A 599 15.70 -12.01 4.67
N TYR A 600 16.02 -11.78 5.92
CA TYR A 600 15.16 -11.97 7.07
C TYR A 600 14.69 -10.59 7.57
N ALA A 601 13.47 -10.23 7.19
CA ALA A 601 12.83 -8.93 7.46
C ALA A 601 11.32 -9.04 7.27
N LYS A 602 10.58 -7.94 7.39
CA LYS A 602 9.18 -7.88 6.95
C LYS A 602 9.11 -7.84 5.41
N GLY A 603 8.23 -8.64 4.84
CA GLY A 603 8.10 -8.77 3.38
C GLY A 603 6.87 -9.56 2.97
N PRO A 604 6.80 -10.05 1.73
CA PRO A 604 7.78 -9.86 0.63
C PRO A 604 7.69 -8.48 -0.05
N TRP A 605 6.54 -7.79 0.05
CA TRP A 605 6.30 -6.49 -0.55
C TRP A 605 7.01 -5.36 0.21
N SER A 606 7.21 -4.21 -0.46
CA SER A 606 7.69 -3.01 0.22
C SER A 606 6.73 -2.61 1.34
N ASN A 607 7.29 -2.12 2.42
CA ASN A 607 6.52 -1.73 3.58
C ASN A 607 7.19 -0.55 4.31
N TYR A 608 6.37 0.26 4.95
CA TYR A 608 6.77 1.45 5.68
C TYR A 608 6.17 1.41 7.08
N ILE A 609 6.67 2.23 7.97
CA ILE A 609 6.26 2.20 9.38
C ILE A 609 4.73 2.32 9.59
N ASP A 610 4.06 3.04 8.70
CA ASP A 610 2.60 3.25 8.70
C ASP A 610 1.83 2.44 7.63
N ARG A 611 2.55 1.56 6.88
CA ARG A 611 1.99 0.64 5.87
C ARG A 611 2.68 -0.72 5.95
N GLN A 612 2.27 -1.56 6.87
CA GLN A 612 2.93 -2.85 7.10
C GLN A 612 2.01 -3.97 7.60
N ARG A 613 0.68 -3.77 7.58
CA ARG A 613 -0.27 -4.79 8.07
C ARG A 613 -0.25 -6.06 7.23
N GLY A 614 0.07 -5.93 5.94
CA GLY A 614 0.23 -7.05 5.03
C GLY A 614 1.63 -7.65 4.97
N SER A 615 2.58 -7.17 5.78
CA SER A 615 3.98 -7.60 5.73
C SER A 615 4.32 -8.49 6.91
N LEU A 616 4.74 -9.72 6.64
CA LEU A 616 5.12 -10.70 7.65
C LEU A 616 6.63 -10.75 7.82
N LEU A 617 7.08 -10.98 9.05
CA LEU A 617 8.46 -11.30 9.33
C LEU A 617 8.75 -12.72 8.83
N GLY A 618 9.75 -12.86 7.95
CA GLY A 618 10.10 -14.14 7.35
C GLY A 618 11.43 -14.10 6.63
N LEU A 619 11.91 -15.27 6.22
CA LEU A 619 13.08 -15.42 5.36
C LEU A 619 12.61 -15.47 3.90
N TYR A 620 12.97 -14.46 3.13
CA TYR A 620 12.57 -14.31 1.73
C TYR A 620 13.76 -14.43 0.78
N LYS A 621 13.49 -14.95 -0.42
CA LYS A 621 14.46 -15.04 -1.51
C LYS A 621 13.94 -14.30 -2.73
N THR A 622 14.78 -13.48 -3.33
CA THR A 622 14.46 -12.69 -4.51
C THR A 622 15.75 -12.35 -5.27
N THR A 623 15.65 -11.43 -6.21
CA THR A 623 16.80 -10.78 -6.86
C THR A 623 16.74 -9.29 -6.63
N VAL A 624 17.82 -8.56 -6.92
CA VAL A 624 17.83 -7.10 -6.86
C VAL A 624 16.72 -6.51 -7.73
N ASP A 625 16.58 -6.99 -8.98
CA ASP A 625 15.46 -6.57 -9.86
C ASP A 625 14.09 -6.95 -9.28
N GLY A 626 13.96 -8.06 -8.56
CA GLY A 626 12.72 -8.50 -7.91
C GLY A 626 12.31 -7.65 -6.70
N MET A 627 13.17 -6.75 -6.22
CA MET A 627 12.83 -5.78 -5.17
C MET A 627 12.28 -4.47 -5.74
N PHE A 628 12.44 -4.24 -7.03
CA PHE A 628 11.95 -3.04 -7.70
C PHE A 628 10.42 -3.10 -7.89
N GLU A 629 9.75 -1.99 -7.60
CA GLU A 629 8.32 -1.81 -7.80
C GLU A 629 8.10 -0.69 -8.82
N GLU A 630 7.63 -1.05 -10.02
CA GLU A 630 7.35 -0.06 -11.06
C GLU A 630 6.25 0.90 -10.60
N GLN A 631 6.58 2.19 -10.61
CA GLN A 631 5.65 3.28 -10.34
C GLN A 631 5.50 4.10 -11.62
N SER A 632 4.28 4.44 -12.00
CA SER A 632 4.03 5.23 -13.22
C SER A 632 4.79 6.56 -13.22
N ALA A 633 4.96 7.17 -12.04
CA ALA A 633 5.91 8.25 -11.80
C ALA A 633 7.08 7.71 -10.95
N PRO A 634 8.30 7.60 -11.49
CA PRO A 634 9.45 7.10 -10.76
C PRO A 634 9.70 7.85 -9.45
N GLN A 635 9.83 7.11 -8.36
CA GLN A 635 9.98 7.64 -7.02
C GLN A 635 10.73 6.66 -6.12
N THR A 636 11.13 7.11 -4.92
CA THR A 636 11.74 6.24 -3.91
C THR A 636 10.82 5.08 -3.57
N MET A 637 11.36 3.86 -3.53
CA MET A 637 10.58 2.63 -3.35
C MET A 637 11.40 1.48 -2.79
N GLY A 638 10.73 0.38 -2.55
CA GLY A 638 11.40 -0.90 -2.31
C GLY A 638 11.83 -1.13 -0.87
N ASP A 639 11.44 -0.28 0.06
CA ASP A 639 11.82 -0.38 1.46
C ASP A 639 11.19 -1.61 2.15
N ARG A 640 11.96 -2.30 3.02
CA ARG A 640 11.52 -3.41 3.87
C ARG A 640 11.98 -3.15 5.29
N GLN A 641 11.01 -3.07 6.19
CA GLN A 641 11.22 -2.78 7.61
C GLN A 641 11.74 -3.99 8.39
N GLY A 642 12.48 -3.71 9.45
CA GLY A 642 12.87 -4.70 10.44
C GLY A 642 13.84 -5.74 9.90
N LEU A 643 14.88 -5.30 9.21
CA LEU A 643 15.97 -6.16 8.75
C LEU A 643 16.67 -6.82 9.93
N ARG A 644 16.87 -8.13 9.85
CA ARG A 644 17.71 -8.94 10.74
C ARG A 644 18.96 -9.39 10.03
N GLN A 645 18.77 -9.91 8.83
CA GLN A 645 19.83 -10.45 8.02
C GLN A 645 19.54 -10.19 6.55
N LEU A 646 20.59 -9.81 5.82
CA LEU A 646 20.61 -9.70 4.37
C LEU A 646 21.79 -10.50 3.86
N THR A 647 21.58 -11.36 2.88
CA THR A 647 22.64 -12.07 2.17
C THR A 647 22.59 -11.73 0.69
N LEU A 648 23.68 -11.21 0.17
CA LEU A 648 23.90 -10.99 -1.26
C LEU A 648 24.83 -12.08 -1.80
N ASP A 649 24.45 -12.71 -2.90
CA ASP A 649 25.15 -13.88 -3.44
C ASP A 649 25.38 -13.71 -4.96
N ASN A 650 26.63 -13.84 -5.37
CA ASN A 650 27.04 -13.82 -6.78
C ASN A 650 27.36 -15.22 -7.34
N ASN A 651 26.86 -16.28 -6.70
CA ASN A 651 27.11 -17.70 -6.98
C ASN A 651 28.53 -18.19 -6.65
N SER A 652 29.46 -17.34 -6.24
CA SER A 652 30.80 -17.71 -5.82
C SER A 652 31.16 -17.19 -4.43
N THR A 653 30.63 -16.05 -4.07
CA THR A 653 30.88 -15.34 -2.81
C THR A 653 29.55 -14.85 -2.23
N LYS A 654 29.39 -15.02 -0.93
CA LYS A 654 28.25 -14.50 -0.18
C LYS A 654 28.71 -13.38 0.76
N LEU A 655 28.03 -12.27 0.69
CA LEU A 655 28.15 -11.18 1.65
C LEU A 655 26.92 -11.20 2.55
N GLN A 656 27.12 -11.44 3.84
CA GLN A 656 26.06 -11.44 4.82
C GLN A 656 26.16 -10.19 5.70
N ILE A 657 25.06 -9.51 5.85
CA ILE A 657 24.89 -8.33 6.70
C ILE A 657 23.86 -8.69 7.76
N THR A 658 24.19 -8.47 9.02
CA THR A 658 23.26 -8.60 10.15
C THR A 658 23.11 -7.23 10.80
N THR A 659 21.90 -6.93 11.27
CA THR A 659 21.59 -5.63 11.89
C THR A 659 21.07 -5.81 13.30
N GLU A 660 21.33 -4.82 14.14
CA GLU A 660 20.69 -4.65 15.44
C GLU A 660 19.75 -3.44 15.36
N GLY A 661 18.66 -3.46 16.13
CA GLY A 661 17.68 -2.38 16.12
C GLY A 661 16.69 -2.42 14.96
N MET A 662 15.97 -1.34 14.75
CA MET A 662 14.96 -1.20 13.69
C MET A 662 15.62 -0.60 12.44
N VAL A 663 16.21 -1.43 11.62
CA VAL A 663 16.78 -1.01 10.33
C VAL A 663 15.86 -1.47 9.20
N ALA A 664 15.54 -0.54 8.32
CA ALA A 664 14.91 -0.86 7.04
C ALA A 664 15.98 -0.93 5.95
N PHE A 665 15.66 -1.58 4.83
CA PHE A 665 16.58 -1.64 3.71
C PHE A 665 15.87 -1.66 2.36
N SER A 666 16.56 -1.18 1.35
CA SER A 666 16.19 -1.37 -0.05
C SER A 666 17.42 -1.65 -0.92
N LEU A 667 17.20 -2.38 -2.01
CA LEU A 667 18.21 -2.66 -3.03
C LEU A 667 17.64 -2.31 -4.39
N SER A 668 18.44 -1.69 -5.26
CA SER A 668 18.02 -1.29 -6.59
C SER A 668 19.19 -1.25 -7.57
N HIS A 669 18.89 -1.36 -8.85
CA HIS A 669 19.81 -1.03 -9.93
C HIS A 669 19.66 0.42 -10.42
N PHE A 670 18.80 1.21 -9.77
CA PHE A 670 18.56 2.60 -10.11
C PHE A 670 19.05 3.51 -9.00
N ASP A 671 19.83 4.51 -9.39
CA ASP A 671 20.36 5.55 -8.49
C ASP A 671 19.21 6.49 -8.06
N ASP A 672 19.14 6.82 -6.78
CA ASP A 672 18.16 7.77 -6.23
C ASP A 672 18.22 9.14 -6.91
N ALA A 673 19.37 9.56 -7.42
CA ALA A 673 19.51 10.80 -8.20
C ALA A 673 18.60 10.83 -9.43
N GLN A 674 18.19 9.67 -9.95
CA GLN A 674 17.26 9.57 -11.07
C GLN A 674 15.82 9.89 -10.67
N PHE A 675 15.50 9.82 -9.40
CA PHE A 675 14.17 10.17 -8.86
C PHE A 675 14.06 11.67 -8.57
N ASN A 676 15.17 12.41 -8.58
CA ASN A 676 15.19 13.85 -8.43
C ASN A 676 14.98 14.54 -9.80
N TYR A 677 13.74 14.68 -10.24
CA TYR A 677 13.36 15.31 -11.50
C TYR A 677 12.19 16.28 -11.31
N ASP A 678 12.06 17.24 -12.21
CA ASP A 678 10.97 18.20 -12.19
C ASP A 678 9.69 17.57 -12.78
N VAL A 679 8.68 17.41 -11.94
CA VAL A 679 7.38 16.86 -12.34
C VAL A 679 6.54 17.80 -13.20
N PHE A 680 6.86 19.11 -13.21
CA PHE A 680 6.08 20.11 -13.96
C PHE A 680 6.58 20.37 -15.36
N TYR A 681 7.90 20.23 -15.57
CA TYR A 681 8.55 20.66 -16.83
C TYR A 681 8.99 19.51 -17.72
N GLY A 682 8.56 18.32 -17.46
CA GLY A 682 8.88 17.20 -18.32
C GLY A 682 8.97 15.86 -17.61
N GLY A 683 7.98 15.53 -16.83
CA GLY A 683 7.87 14.31 -16.03
C GLY A 683 8.73 13.15 -16.53
N LYS A 684 9.03 12.23 -15.68
CA LYS A 684 9.86 11.07 -15.99
C LYS A 684 8.99 9.83 -16.01
N HIS A 685 9.23 8.96 -16.97
CA HIS A 685 8.55 7.67 -17.03
C HIS A 685 9.45 6.55 -16.47
N PRO A 686 8.91 5.41 -16.07
CA PRO A 686 9.70 4.26 -15.63
C PRO A 686 10.76 3.83 -16.66
N TYR A 687 10.42 3.83 -17.93
CA TYR A 687 11.33 3.46 -19.02
C TYR A 687 12.44 4.48 -19.32
N ASP A 688 12.41 5.67 -18.71
CA ASP A 688 13.49 6.65 -18.76
C ASP A 688 14.58 6.39 -17.70
N LEU A 689 14.32 5.44 -16.80
CA LEU A 689 15.31 5.04 -15.81
C LEU A 689 16.45 4.27 -16.44
N VAL A 690 17.67 4.63 -16.09
CA VAL A 690 18.89 3.98 -16.57
C VAL A 690 19.33 2.95 -15.55
N ARG A 691 19.17 1.66 -15.89
CA ARG A 691 19.60 0.56 -15.05
C ARG A 691 21.13 0.48 -15.00
N SER A 692 21.69 0.50 -13.81
CA SER A 692 23.12 0.26 -13.55
C SER A 692 23.43 -1.22 -13.38
N ASN A 693 24.70 -1.59 -13.50
CA ASN A 693 25.18 -2.90 -13.09
C ASN A 693 25.54 -2.94 -11.60
N GLN A 694 25.80 -1.79 -10.97
CA GLN A 694 25.99 -1.67 -9.53
C GLN A 694 24.66 -1.89 -8.80
N ILE A 695 24.76 -2.24 -7.53
CA ILE A 695 23.61 -2.41 -6.63
C ILE A 695 23.64 -1.26 -5.64
N PHE A 696 22.67 -0.36 -5.75
CA PHE A 696 22.42 0.70 -4.79
C PHE A 696 21.71 0.11 -3.59
N ALA A 697 22.31 0.22 -2.43
CA ALA A 697 21.79 -0.30 -1.18
C ALA A 697 21.57 0.85 -0.19
N HIS A 698 20.40 0.86 0.42
CA HIS A 698 20.05 1.77 1.50
C HIS A 698 19.84 0.98 2.78
N PHE A 699 20.32 1.52 3.89
CA PHE A 699 20.07 1.03 5.24
C PHE A 699 19.53 2.22 6.02
N ASP A 700 18.22 2.20 6.27
CA ASP A 700 17.50 3.32 6.84
C ASP A 700 17.23 3.06 8.32
N PHE A 701 17.72 3.92 9.16
CA PHE A 701 17.52 3.84 10.62
C PHE A 701 16.14 4.31 11.00
N TRP A 702 15.60 5.25 10.21
CA TRP A 702 14.21 5.68 10.27
C TRP A 702 13.76 6.27 8.93
N GLN A 703 12.53 5.96 8.57
CA GLN A 703 11.78 6.70 7.56
C GLN A 703 10.47 7.19 8.18
N ARG A 704 10.16 8.47 7.98
CA ARG A 704 8.86 9.03 8.33
C ARG A 704 7.75 8.27 7.60
N GLY A 705 6.58 8.11 8.22
CA GLY A 705 5.43 7.50 7.59
C GLY A 705 5.10 8.14 6.23
N ILE A 706 4.53 7.35 5.32
CA ILE A 706 4.21 7.81 3.95
C ILE A 706 2.86 8.53 3.86
N GLY A 707 1.99 8.39 4.87
CA GLY A 707 0.68 9.04 4.87
C GLY A 707 -0.28 8.55 3.78
N ASN A 708 -1.38 9.28 3.59
CA ASN A 708 -2.47 8.86 2.68
C ASN A 708 -3.25 10.01 2.00
N ARG A 709 -2.66 11.21 1.86
CA ARG A 709 -3.36 12.37 1.30
C ARG A 709 -2.58 13.05 0.18
N SER A 710 -2.04 12.30 -0.77
CA SER A 710 -1.24 12.87 -1.85
C SER A 710 -1.92 13.97 -2.68
N CYS A 711 -3.24 14.11 -2.60
CA CYS A 711 -3.97 15.20 -3.25
C CYS A 711 -4.30 16.40 -2.34
N GLY A 712 -3.92 16.37 -1.08
CA GLY A 712 -4.36 17.41 -0.14
C GLY A 712 -3.43 17.67 1.04
N GLY A 713 -2.16 17.37 0.88
CA GLY A 713 -1.14 17.64 1.87
C GLY A 713 -0.71 16.44 2.71
N ASP A 714 0.39 16.62 3.42
CA ASP A 714 0.97 15.62 4.29
C ASP A 714 -0.02 15.19 5.39
N SER A 715 -0.14 13.89 5.58
CA SER A 715 -0.97 13.26 6.61
C SER A 715 -0.23 12.20 7.41
N CYS A 716 1.09 12.31 7.51
CA CYS A 716 1.86 11.49 8.42
C CYS A 716 1.40 11.72 9.85
N LEU A 717 1.08 10.66 10.58
CA LEU A 717 0.63 10.77 11.96
C LEU A 717 1.82 11.01 12.91
N PRO A 718 1.60 11.70 14.05
CA PRO A 718 2.69 12.06 14.97
C PRO A 718 3.57 10.89 15.43
N GLN A 719 2.99 9.71 15.62
CA GLN A 719 3.74 8.50 16.03
C GLN A 719 4.68 7.95 14.95
N TYR A 720 4.56 8.42 13.71
CA TYR A 720 5.36 8.00 12.56
C TYR A 720 6.32 9.08 12.07
N MET A 721 6.38 10.22 12.78
CA MET A 721 7.35 11.27 12.51
C MET A 721 8.77 10.80 12.90
N THR A 722 9.77 11.45 12.36
CA THR A 722 11.16 11.06 12.58
C THR A 722 11.63 11.52 13.96
N PRO A 723 12.18 10.62 14.81
CA PRO A 723 12.66 11.02 16.12
C PRO A 723 13.86 11.97 16.01
N THR A 724 13.88 12.99 16.87
CA THR A 724 14.97 13.96 16.95
C THR A 724 16.02 13.55 18.01
N GLY A 725 17.22 14.11 17.90
CA GLY A 725 18.32 13.87 18.83
C GLY A 725 19.32 12.83 18.34
N ALA A 726 20.14 12.33 19.26
CA ALA A 726 21.17 11.33 18.99
C ALA A 726 20.59 9.92 19.10
N HIS A 727 20.83 9.08 18.11
CA HIS A 727 20.40 7.70 18.04
C HIS A 727 21.56 6.79 17.60
N GLU A 728 21.56 5.56 18.09
CA GLU A 728 22.57 4.53 17.80
C GLU A 728 21.91 3.32 17.15
#